data_8df24bda3fb9ab9481f520ab789f41d8
#
_entry.id   8df24bda3fb9ab9481f520ab789f41d8
#
_cell.length_a   1.000
_cell.length_b   1.000
_cell.length_c   1.000
_cell.angle_alpha   90.00
_cell.angle_beta   90.00
_cell.angle_gamma   90.00
#
_symmetry.space_group_name_H-M   'P 1'
#
loop_
_entity.id
_entity.type
_entity.pdbx_description
1 polymer ?
#
loop_
_entity_poly.entity_id
_entity_poly.type
_entity_poly.pdbx_seq_one_letter_code
_entity_poly.pdbx_strand_id
1 'polypeptide(L)'
;MTEQKLKELLADMTLEEKVNQMSQVVGAFFNKDMDITAMGPMADKGFTPENVALSGSVLGTMGAETLKKIQKDFVEQHPHHIPMLFMLDVINGFKTIFPIPLGQGATFEPELSEKCAAVAAKEAAVSGLHVTFAPMTDLVRDARWGRVMESTGEDPYLNSLFCAGMVRGFQGDDLKEPYKIASCVKHFAGYGAPTAGRDYNTVELSEHTFRDFYLPSYKAGIDAGAAMVMTSFNTVNGVPATGNKKLMRGILRDEMGFDGVLISDWAAIEEIIYHGYCADREEAAVRSAEAGVDIDMMTGIYCENLCRLVREGKISEDLIDESCMRILELKNKLGLFENAYKDADETKEKEVILCKEHRDLAREAARKSFVLLKNEEKILPLGKEKKIAWVGPYVHSRNLMGSWSFIGDAKDVTNLEEAVKAQADTTNMSFHAGSPMLGSDIRLEGFGEAMEQSHTPEEEETMLLEAVNAAKEAEVVVLAIGEDRLQSGEATSNANIRIPEIQQRLLERVSKVNENVVVVLFNGRPLDLRDVVSKAKAVLEVWMPGTEGANAIADVVFGAYAPSGRLTMSFPYSVGQVPVHYNEYSTGRPHVPGKDKDRFRSKYLDIPNAPLFPFGYGLGYTSFEISDVTLDKTELGMENEIKASVTVKNTGDTAGTETVQLYIHDVAASVVRPVKELKDFRKVTLQPGEEQKVEFTINEKELRFLTENERVESENGVFEVFIGSDSTTENKAEFVLKK
;
A
#
# COMPACT_ATOMS: atom_id res chain seq x y z
N MET A 1 13.49 24.67 19.33
CA MET A 1 13.01 25.51 20.46
C MET A 1 12.68 24.68 21.69
N THR A 2 12.60 25.31 22.91
CA THR A 2 12.05 24.64 24.10
C THR A 2 10.52 24.71 24.10
N GLU A 3 9.84 23.81 24.82
CA GLU A 3 8.39 23.81 24.97
C GLU A 3 7.87 25.17 25.49
N GLN A 4 8.57 25.76 26.47
CA GLN A 4 8.21 27.07 27.02
C GLN A 4 8.22 28.17 25.94
N LYS A 5 9.22 28.17 25.06
CA LYS A 5 9.29 29.14 23.94
C LYS A 5 8.18 28.93 22.90
N LEU A 6 7.77 27.69 22.66
CA LEU A 6 6.62 27.43 21.79
C LEU A 6 5.32 27.96 22.39
N LYS A 7 5.12 27.79 23.73
CA LYS A 7 3.98 28.37 24.43
C LYS A 7 3.99 29.91 24.40
N GLU A 8 5.14 30.51 24.56
CA GLU A 8 5.30 31.98 24.44
C GLU A 8 4.99 32.46 23.01
N LEU A 9 5.47 31.74 21.99
CA LEU A 9 5.16 32.03 20.59
C LEU A 9 3.66 31.95 20.32
N LEU A 10 3.00 30.84 20.73
CA LEU A 10 1.56 30.65 20.56
C LEU A 10 0.76 31.77 21.24
N ALA A 11 1.15 32.18 22.44
CA ALA A 11 0.48 33.26 23.17
C ALA A 11 0.66 34.65 22.52
N ASP A 12 1.74 34.84 21.75
CA ASP A 12 2.00 36.10 21.02
C ASP A 12 1.31 36.17 19.65
N MET A 13 0.91 35.02 19.09
CA MET A 13 0.20 34.93 17.82
C MET A 13 -1.24 35.45 17.93
N THR A 14 -1.68 36.17 16.90
CA THR A 14 -3.09 36.53 16.72
C THR A 14 -3.95 35.30 16.38
N LEU A 15 -5.25 35.40 16.62
CA LEU A 15 -6.18 34.31 16.27
C LEU A 15 -6.14 33.97 14.78
N GLU A 16 -5.98 34.97 13.91
CA GLU A 16 -5.83 34.80 12.47
C GLU A 16 -4.57 34.01 12.12
N GLU A 17 -3.46 34.30 12.74
CA GLU A 17 -2.20 33.56 12.53
C GLU A 17 -2.36 32.09 12.99
N LYS A 18 -2.97 31.85 14.16
CA LYS A 18 -3.22 30.49 14.65
C LYS A 18 -4.08 29.69 13.68
N VAL A 19 -5.22 30.25 13.23
CA VAL A 19 -6.14 29.59 12.30
C VAL A 19 -5.46 29.32 10.94
N ASN A 20 -4.64 30.24 10.44
CA ASN A 20 -3.92 30.03 9.18
C ASN A 20 -2.81 28.97 9.29
N GLN A 21 -2.21 28.75 10.48
CA GLN A 21 -1.35 27.58 10.70
C GLN A 21 -2.10 26.25 10.52
N MET A 22 -3.40 26.23 10.80
CA MET A 22 -4.30 25.07 10.64
C MET A 22 -4.75 24.85 9.19
N SER A 23 -4.18 25.52 8.22
CA SER A 23 -4.60 25.45 6.81
C SER A 23 -3.45 25.01 5.91
N GLN A 24 -3.79 24.13 4.95
CA GLN A 24 -2.89 23.75 3.88
C GLN A 24 -3.35 24.35 2.55
N VAL A 25 -2.43 24.96 1.83
CA VAL A 25 -2.66 25.48 0.48
C VAL A 25 -1.94 24.64 -0.56
N VAL A 26 -2.27 24.84 -1.85
CA VAL A 26 -1.60 24.14 -2.95
C VAL A 26 -0.43 24.94 -3.51
N GLY A 27 0.56 24.25 -4.07
CA GLY A 27 1.76 24.84 -4.65
C GLY A 27 1.51 25.85 -5.77
N ALA A 28 0.41 25.74 -6.48
CA ALA A 28 0.01 26.66 -7.53
C ALA A 28 -0.10 28.13 -7.09
N PHE A 29 -0.36 28.39 -5.81
CA PHE A 29 -0.34 29.76 -5.25
C PHE A 29 1.06 30.40 -5.26
N PHE A 30 2.12 29.59 -5.24
CA PHE A 30 3.51 30.05 -5.21
C PHE A 30 4.22 29.92 -6.56
N ASN A 31 3.83 28.95 -7.35
CA ASN A 31 4.41 28.69 -8.67
C ASN A 31 3.35 28.17 -9.64
N LYS A 32 2.94 29.01 -10.61
CA LYS A 32 1.91 28.69 -11.58
C LYS A 32 2.29 27.59 -12.59
N ASP A 33 3.58 27.31 -12.74
CA ASP A 33 4.08 26.27 -13.66
C ASP A 33 4.10 24.87 -13.01
N MET A 34 3.77 24.77 -11.72
CA MET A 34 3.72 23.52 -10.96
C MET A 34 2.27 23.11 -10.66
N ASP A 35 1.56 22.72 -11.69
CA ASP A 35 0.16 22.26 -11.58
C ASP A 35 0.06 20.73 -11.38
N ILE A 36 0.82 20.22 -10.41
CA ILE A 36 0.77 18.77 -10.06
C ILE A 36 -0.44 18.45 -9.17
N THR A 37 -1.04 19.45 -8.54
CA THR A 37 -2.02 19.27 -7.48
C THR A 37 -3.42 19.81 -7.75
N ALA A 38 -3.64 20.44 -8.90
CA ALA A 38 -4.97 20.88 -9.32
C ALA A 38 -5.86 19.72 -9.79
N MET A 39 -5.87 18.61 -9.06
CA MET A 39 -6.44 17.35 -9.52
C MET A 39 -7.75 16.98 -8.85
N GLY A 40 -8.23 17.79 -7.94
CA GLY A 40 -9.49 17.55 -7.28
C GLY A 40 -10.55 18.61 -7.66
N PRO A 41 -11.84 18.35 -7.40
CA PRO A 41 -12.93 19.23 -7.78
C PRO A 41 -12.93 20.61 -7.09
N MET A 42 -11.93 20.94 -6.24
CA MET A 42 -11.95 22.09 -5.33
C MET A 42 -10.72 22.98 -5.36
N ALA A 43 -9.82 22.84 -6.33
CA ALA A 43 -8.52 23.51 -6.38
C ALA A 43 -8.52 25.06 -6.26
N ASP A 44 -9.65 25.72 -6.44
CA ASP A 44 -9.74 27.19 -6.55
C ASP A 44 -10.53 27.86 -5.41
N LYS A 45 -10.90 27.14 -4.32
CA LYS A 45 -11.85 27.69 -3.36
C LYS A 45 -11.23 28.24 -2.08
N GLY A 46 -11.56 29.47 -1.77
CA GLY A 46 -11.63 30.01 -0.41
C GLY A 46 -10.42 30.70 0.16
N PHE A 47 -9.25 30.73 -0.52
CA PHE A 47 -8.06 31.38 0.03
C PHE A 47 -7.88 32.81 -0.48
N THR A 48 -7.74 33.75 0.46
CA THR A 48 -7.29 35.12 0.15
C THR A 48 -5.76 35.19 0.10
N PRO A 49 -5.17 36.23 -0.50
CA PRO A 49 -3.72 36.44 -0.43
C PRO A 49 -3.17 36.47 1.00
N GLU A 50 -3.95 37.00 1.95
CA GLU A 50 -3.61 37.04 3.37
C GLU A 50 -3.56 35.64 3.97
N ASN A 51 -4.51 34.75 3.62
CA ASN A 51 -4.49 33.37 4.07
C ASN A 51 -3.25 32.64 3.55
N VAL A 52 -2.91 32.81 2.27
CA VAL A 52 -1.70 32.20 1.67
C VAL A 52 -0.43 32.70 2.36
N ALA A 53 -0.36 33.98 2.70
CA ALA A 53 0.81 34.58 3.37
C ALA A 53 1.01 34.10 4.82
N LEU A 54 0.00 33.52 5.47
CA LEU A 54 0.03 33.01 6.84
C LEU A 54 -0.11 31.48 6.94
N SER A 55 -0.30 30.80 5.81
CA SER A 55 -0.59 29.35 5.76
C SER A 55 0.47 28.51 6.45
N GLY A 56 0.05 27.51 7.23
CA GLY A 56 0.95 26.61 7.95
C GLY A 56 1.67 25.60 7.07
N SER A 57 1.09 25.24 5.92
CA SER A 57 1.61 24.19 5.06
C SER A 57 1.18 24.34 3.60
N VAL A 58 1.93 23.70 2.71
CA VAL A 58 1.67 23.65 1.27
C VAL A 58 1.85 22.23 0.72
N LEU A 59 0.96 21.83 -0.18
CA LEU A 59 0.98 20.55 -0.87
C LEU A 59 1.46 20.71 -2.32
N GLY A 60 2.30 19.76 -2.80
CA GLY A 60 2.57 19.57 -4.21
C GLY A 60 3.66 20.45 -4.80
N THR A 61 4.47 21.08 -3.98
CA THR A 61 5.65 21.85 -4.41
C THR A 61 6.94 21.10 -4.08
N MET A 62 7.91 21.08 -4.97
CA MET A 62 9.16 20.34 -4.81
C MET A 62 10.33 20.99 -5.54
N GLY A 63 11.54 20.46 -5.29
CA GLY A 63 12.80 20.93 -5.85
C GLY A 63 13.51 21.91 -4.93
N ALA A 64 14.75 21.60 -4.57
CA ALA A 64 15.52 22.33 -3.53
C ALA A 64 15.58 23.84 -3.78
N GLU A 65 15.88 24.27 -5.01
CA GLU A 65 15.95 25.70 -5.36
C GLU A 65 14.61 26.39 -5.18
N THR A 66 13.53 25.76 -5.69
CA THR A 66 12.18 26.31 -5.64
C THR A 66 11.69 26.44 -4.20
N LEU A 67 11.84 25.37 -3.40
CA LEU A 67 11.35 25.35 -2.03
C LEU A 67 12.15 26.31 -1.12
N LYS A 68 13.45 26.42 -1.31
CA LYS A 68 14.28 27.41 -0.58
C LYS A 68 13.85 28.84 -0.88
N LYS A 69 13.52 29.14 -2.14
CA LYS A 69 13.03 30.48 -2.52
C LYS A 69 11.68 30.76 -1.88
N ILE A 70 10.71 29.85 -2.02
CA ILE A 70 9.38 30.00 -1.41
C ILE A 70 9.50 30.17 0.10
N GLN A 71 10.26 29.31 0.77
CA GLN A 71 10.45 29.35 2.22
C GLN A 71 11.08 30.67 2.69
N LYS A 72 12.08 31.14 1.96
CA LYS A 72 12.73 32.42 2.28
C LYS A 72 11.74 33.57 2.22
N ASP A 73 11.03 33.71 1.08
CA ASP A 73 10.09 34.79 0.87
C ASP A 73 8.94 34.72 1.90
N PHE A 74 8.50 33.51 2.25
CA PHE A 74 7.45 33.25 3.24
C PHE A 74 7.92 33.67 4.66
N VAL A 75 9.04 33.16 5.13
CA VAL A 75 9.56 33.40 6.48
C VAL A 75 9.89 34.92 6.67
N GLU A 76 10.39 35.60 5.64
CA GLU A 76 10.67 37.03 5.70
C GLU A 76 9.39 37.90 5.86
N GLN A 77 8.25 37.41 5.32
CA GLN A 77 6.97 38.11 5.36
C GLN A 77 6.10 37.75 6.56
N HIS A 78 6.26 36.52 7.09
CA HIS A 78 5.46 36.03 8.21
C HIS A 78 5.79 36.80 9.50
N PRO A 79 4.78 37.34 10.25
CA PRO A 79 5.01 38.19 11.42
C PRO A 79 5.92 37.59 12.48
N HIS A 80 5.79 36.30 12.74
CA HIS A 80 6.61 35.56 13.71
C HIS A 80 7.72 34.72 13.06
N HIS A 81 7.96 34.87 11.75
CA HIS A 81 8.96 34.12 11.00
C HIS A 81 8.80 32.59 11.11
N ILE A 82 7.56 32.12 11.22
CA ILE A 82 7.24 30.67 11.33
C ILE A 82 7.42 30.02 9.95
N PRO A 83 8.25 28.95 9.83
CA PRO A 83 8.44 28.27 8.57
C PRO A 83 7.19 27.52 8.10
N MET A 84 7.00 27.43 6.78
CA MET A 84 5.96 26.59 6.15
C MET A 84 6.38 25.13 6.13
N LEU A 85 5.43 24.19 6.24
CA LEU A 85 5.64 22.76 6.00
C LEU A 85 5.41 22.45 4.52
N PHE A 86 6.38 21.80 3.87
CA PHE A 86 6.24 21.29 2.51
C PHE A 86 5.88 19.80 2.55
N MET A 87 4.76 19.43 1.94
CA MET A 87 4.16 18.11 2.01
C MET A 87 3.90 17.54 0.61
N LEU A 88 4.02 16.20 0.47
CA LEU A 88 3.73 15.49 -0.78
C LEU A 88 3.40 14.02 -0.48
N ASP A 89 2.70 13.37 -1.40
CA ASP A 89 2.52 11.92 -1.41
C ASP A 89 3.78 11.22 -1.97
N VAL A 90 4.55 10.60 -1.09
CA VAL A 90 5.73 9.79 -1.43
C VAL A 90 5.41 8.35 -1.02
N ILE A 91 4.47 7.71 -1.76
CA ILE A 91 3.87 6.43 -1.37
C ILE A 91 4.83 5.25 -1.58
N ASN A 92 5.34 5.09 -2.79
CA ASN A 92 6.23 4.00 -3.18
C ASN A 92 7.58 4.49 -3.70
N GLY A 93 7.98 5.69 -3.30
CA GLY A 93 9.24 6.32 -3.68
C GLY A 93 9.04 7.78 -4.07
N PHE A 94 10.14 8.54 -4.14
CA PHE A 94 10.12 9.93 -4.60
C PHE A 94 10.42 9.99 -6.11
N LYS A 95 11.69 9.85 -6.50
CA LYS A 95 12.12 9.78 -7.90
C LYS A 95 12.56 8.36 -8.28
N THR A 96 13.27 7.70 -7.38
CA THR A 96 13.46 6.25 -7.43
C THR A 96 12.17 5.60 -6.94
N ILE A 97 11.41 5.01 -7.86
CA ILE A 97 10.15 4.36 -7.56
C ILE A 97 10.39 2.87 -7.30
N PHE A 98 10.00 2.42 -6.12
CA PHE A 98 9.99 1.03 -5.69
C PHE A 98 8.71 0.30 -6.17
N PRO A 99 8.60 -1.02 -6.03
CA PRO A 99 7.32 -1.70 -6.23
C PRO A 99 6.20 -1.05 -5.41
N ILE A 100 4.99 -1.06 -5.94
CA ILE A 100 3.81 -0.59 -5.20
C ILE A 100 3.73 -1.30 -3.83
N PRO A 101 3.11 -0.70 -2.80
CA PRO A 101 3.05 -1.29 -1.46
C PRO A 101 2.53 -2.72 -1.42
N LEU A 102 1.57 -3.09 -2.26
CA LEU A 102 1.09 -4.47 -2.38
C LEU A 102 2.22 -5.43 -2.82
N GLY A 103 3.06 -5.03 -3.75
CA GLY A 103 4.26 -5.76 -4.14
C GLY A 103 5.32 -5.78 -3.02
N GLN A 104 5.52 -4.67 -2.31
CA GLN A 104 6.42 -4.66 -1.15
C GLN A 104 5.94 -5.63 -0.07
N GLY A 105 4.63 -5.67 0.23
CA GLY A 105 4.02 -6.65 1.12
C GLY A 105 4.36 -8.09 0.73
N ALA A 106 4.31 -8.39 -0.58
CA ALA A 106 4.62 -9.73 -1.11
C ALA A 106 6.05 -10.19 -0.84
N THR A 107 6.97 -9.30 -0.47
CA THR A 107 8.31 -9.69 -0.04
C THR A 107 8.33 -10.44 1.29
N PHE A 108 7.34 -10.23 2.16
CA PHE A 108 7.39 -10.66 3.57
C PHE A 108 8.68 -10.22 4.27
N GLU A 109 9.15 -9.02 3.94
CA GLU A 109 10.36 -8.41 4.50
C GLU A 109 10.08 -6.94 4.90
N PRO A 110 9.45 -6.67 6.06
CA PRO A 110 9.18 -5.31 6.52
C PRO A 110 10.44 -4.43 6.60
N GLU A 111 11.59 -5.01 6.93
CA GLU A 111 12.89 -4.33 6.99
C GLU A 111 13.37 -3.86 5.60
N LEU A 112 12.99 -4.55 4.54
CA LEU A 112 13.28 -4.10 3.17
C LEU A 112 12.44 -2.87 2.83
N SER A 113 11.15 -2.87 3.21
CA SER A 113 10.27 -1.72 3.02
C SER A 113 10.71 -0.51 3.85
N GLU A 114 11.22 -0.73 5.07
CA GLU A 114 11.86 0.31 5.90
C GLU A 114 13.05 0.97 5.16
N LYS A 115 13.91 0.17 4.51
CA LYS A 115 15.02 0.69 3.68
C LYS A 115 14.51 1.47 2.46
N CYS A 116 13.47 0.98 1.78
CA CYS A 116 12.85 1.69 0.65
C CYS A 116 12.28 3.04 1.09
N ALA A 117 11.58 3.08 2.22
CA ALA A 117 11.07 4.32 2.81
C ALA A 117 12.18 5.30 3.21
N ALA A 118 13.30 4.80 3.75
CA ALA A 118 14.47 5.64 4.09
C ALA A 118 15.12 6.27 2.85
N VAL A 119 15.20 5.54 1.73
CA VAL A 119 15.66 6.09 0.45
C VAL A 119 14.68 7.14 -0.08
N ALA A 120 13.38 6.85 -0.04
CA ALA A 120 12.34 7.79 -0.46
C ALA A 120 12.39 9.08 0.37
N ALA A 121 12.55 8.96 1.71
CA ALA A 121 12.75 10.10 2.61
C ALA A 121 13.99 10.92 2.24
N LYS A 122 15.11 10.27 1.96
CA LYS A 122 16.36 10.93 1.59
C LYS A 122 16.24 11.75 0.31
N GLU A 123 15.63 11.16 -0.73
CA GLU A 123 15.40 11.88 -2.00
C GLU A 123 14.42 13.05 -1.83
N ALA A 124 13.34 12.85 -1.07
CA ALA A 124 12.36 13.89 -0.78
C ALA A 124 12.95 15.03 0.06
N ALA A 125 13.75 14.71 1.08
CA ALA A 125 14.37 15.69 1.97
C ALA A 125 15.38 16.59 1.23
N VAL A 126 16.25 16.01 0.37
CA VAL A 126 17.20 16.84 -0.40
C VAL A 126 16.49 17.75 -1.41
N SER A 127 15.27 17.39 -1.82
CA SER A 127 14.38 18.23 -2.63
C SER A 127 13.57 19.24 -1.81
N GLY A 128 13.71 19.23 -0.47
CA GLY A 128 13.14 20.22 0.44
C GLY A 128 11.79 19.83 1.06
N LEU A 129 11.34 18.61 0.93
CA LEU A 129 10.10 18.13 1.56
C LEU A 129 10.31 17.85 3.06
N HIS A 130 9.28 18.11 3.86
CA HIS A 130 9.26 17.92 5.30
C HIS A 130 8.35 16.78 5.75
N VAL A 131 7.31 16.47 4.97
CA VAL A 131 6.26 15.51 5.31
C VAL A 131 5.89 14.67 4.08
N THR A 132 5.69 13.36 4.29
CA THR A 132 5.03 12.49 3.31
C THR A 132 3.67 12.02 3.83
N PHE A 133 2.67 11.92 2.94
CA PHE A 133 1.39 11.27 3.22
C PHE A 133 1.46 9.75 3.00
N ALA A 134 2.39 9.13 3.72
CA ALA A 134 2.65 7.69 3.73
C ALA A 134 3.12 7.24 5.14
N PRO A 135 2.92 5.94 5.47
CA PRO A 135 2.31 4.89 4.68
C PRO A 135 0.77 4.94 4.65
N MET A 136 0.19 4.42 3.57
CA MET A 136 -1.20 4.02 3.54
C MET A 136 -1.29 2.64 4.18
N THR A 137 -2.08 2.52 5.26
CA THR A 137 -2.15 1.30 6.07
C THR A 137 -3.57 0.73 6.16
N ASP A 138 -4.46 1.15 5.27
CA ASP A 138 -5.79 0.58 5.15
C ASP A 138 -5.71 -0.92 4.88
N LEU A 139 -6.40 -1.72 5.69
CA LEU A 139 -6.56 -3.15 5.42
C LEU A 139 -7.50 -3.34 4.23
N VAL A 140 -7.11 -4.14 3.25
CA VAL A 140 -7.85 -4.31 2.00
C VAL A 140 -8.31 -5.74 1.81
N ARG A 141 -9.60 -5.94 1.46
CA ARG A 141 -10.21 -7.25 1.22
C ARG A 141 -11.01 -7.31 -0.08
N ASP A 142 -11.37 -6.15 -0.63
CA ASP A 142 -12.15 -6.05 -1.87
C ASP A 142 -11.25 -5.64 -3.03
N ALA A 143 -10.89 -6.59 -3.89
CA ALA A 143 -10.04 -6.37 -5.04
C ALA A 143 -10.62 -5.40 -6.09
N ARG A 144 -11.91 -5.05 -6.01
CA ARG A 144 -12.53 -4.05 -6.89
C ARG A 144 -12.12 -2.62 -6.54
N TRP A 145 -11.69 -2.36 -5.31
CA TRP A 145 -11.21 -1.04 -4.88
C TRP A 145 -9.86 -0.72 -5.51
N GLY A 146 -9.75 0.43 -6.16
CA GLY A 146 -8.52 0.80 -6.89
C GLY A 146 -7.31 1.00 -6.01
N ARG A 147 -7.52 1.52 -4.79
CA ARG A 147 -6.46 1.84 -3.83
C ARG A 147 -5.86 0.61 -3.13
N VAL A 148 -6.31 -0.60 -3.44
CA VAL A 148 -5.67 -1.85 -3.02
C VAL A 148 -4.16 -1.83 -3.25
N MET A 149 -3.70 -1.23 -4.34
CA MET A 149 -2.27 -1.14 -4.68
C MET A 149 -1.43 -0.38 -3.65
N GLU A 150 -2.04 0.53 -2.88
CA GLU A 150 -1.36 1.35 -1.88
C GLU A 150 -1.19 0.63 -0.52
N SER A 151 -1.92 -0.48 -0.32
CA SER A 151 -1.88 -1.30 0.91
C SER A 151 -0.91 -2.46 0.77
N THR A 152 -0.45 -3.00 1.91
CA THR A 152 0.35 -4.23 1.95
C THR A 152 -0.48 -5.50 2.02
N GLY A 153 -1.83 -5.42 2.03
CA GLY A 153 -2.71 -6.57 1.81
C GLY A 153 -3.85 -6.75 2.82
N GLU A 154 -4.34 -8.01 2.92
CA GLU A 154 -5.56 -8.37 3.66
C GLU A 154 -5.33 -8.80 5.12
N ASP A 155 -4.05 -8.93 5.53
CA ASP A 155 -3.70 -9.42 6.87
C ASP A 155 -3.31 -8.26 7.81
N PRO A 156 -3.98 -8.13 8.97
CA PRO A 156 -3.72 -7.02 9.90
C PRO A 156 -2.36 -7.10 10.60
N TYR A 157 -1.83 -8.30 10.85
CA TYR A 157 -0.52 -8.48 11.48
C TYR A 157 0.60 -8.07 10.51
N LEU A 158 0.57 -8.62 9.30
CA LEU A 158 1.56 -8.29 8.27
C LEU A 158 1.52 -6.79 7.93
N ASN A 159 0.32 -6.22 7.71
CA ASN A 159 0.14 -4.81 7.43
C ASN A 159 0.68 -3.92 8.57
N SER A 160 0.51 -4.34 9.84
CA SER A 160 1.08 -3.64 11.01
C SER A 160 2.60 -3.59 10.99
N LEU A 161 3.27 -4.70 10.64
CA LEU A 161 4.72 -4.77 10.57
C LEU A 161 5.28 -3.85 9.47
N PHE A 162 4.65 -3.85 8.29
CA PHE A 162 5.04 -2.98 7.18
C PHE A 162 4.79 -1.51 7.49
N CYS A 163 3.64 -1.18 8.09
CA CYS A 163 3.34 0.20 8.52
C CYS A 163 4.41 0.72 9.47
N ALA A 164 4.71 -0.02 10.54
CA ALA A 164 5.73 0.35 11.50
C ALA A 164 7.13 0.50 10.87
N GLY A 165 7.50 -0.43 9.97
CA GLY A 165 8.76 -0.36 9.23
C GLY A 165 8.85 0.89 8.35
N MET A 166 7.81 1.19 7.57
CA MET A 166 7.79 2.39 6.72
C MET A 166 7.88 3.67 7.54
N VAL A 167 7.14 3.79 8.66
CA VAL A 167 7.23 4.95 9.56
C VAL A 167 8.67 5.15 10.05
N ARG A 168 9.33 4.10 10.55
CA ARG A 168 10.75 4.19 10.96
C ARG A 168 11.67 4.56 9.80
N GLY A 169 11.43 4.03 8.62
CA GLY A 169 12.20 4.36 7.42
C GLY A 169 12.15 5.84 7.08
N PHE A 170 10.94 6.43 7.04
CA PHE A 170 10.77 7.86 6.76
C PHE A 170 11.35 8.75 7.86
N GLN A 171 11.13 8.42 9.13
CA GLN A 171 11.40 9.31 10.25
C GLN A 171 12.74 9.07 10.95
N GLY A 172 13.28 7.83 10.89
CA GLY A 172 14.40 7.43 11.75
C GLY A 172 14.04 7.52 13.24
N ASP A 173 15.07 7.67 14.07
CA ASP A 173 14.91 7.82 15.52
C ASP A 173 14.65 9.29 15.93
N ASP A 174 15.12 10.25 15.15
CA ASP A 174 14.91 11.69 15.38
C ASP A 174 14.67 12.43 14.05
N LEU A 175 13.56 13.13 13.96
CA LEU A 175 13.19 13.93 12.78
C LEU A 175 14.17 15.09 12.51
N LYS A 176 15.01 15.48 13.46
CA LYS A 176 16.08 16.46 13.25
C LYS A 176 17.29 15.90 12.51
N GLU A 177 17.45 14.58 12.48
CA GLU A 177 18.52 13.96 11.71
C GLU A 177 18.42 14.31 10.22
N PRO A 178 19.57 14.37 9.52
CA PRO A 178 19.57 14.61 8.08
C PRO A 178 18.76 13.56 7.31
N TYR A 179 18.08 14.02 6.26
CA TYR A 179 17.35 13.17 5.32
C TYR A 179 16.13 12.43 5.92
N LYS A 180 15.58 12.93 7.02
CA LYS A 180 14.35 12.42 7.63
C LYS A 180 13.19 13.37 7.36
N ILE A 181 12.02 12.79 7.08
CA ILE A 181 10.76 13.50 6.88
C ILE A 181 9.68 12.91 7.76
N ALA A 182 8.72 13.71 8.16
CA ALA A 182 7.60 13.24 8.97
C ALA A 182 6.69 12.32 8.15
N SER A 183 6.25 11.22 8.75
CA SER A 183 5.33 10.25 8.20
C SER A 183 3.89 10.59 8.61
N CYS A 184 2.96 10.48 7.68
CA CYS A 184 1.52 10.62 7.90
C CYS A 184 0.82 9.31 7.59
N VAL A 185 0.42 8.57 8.62
CA VAL A 185 -0.33 7.31 8.45
C VAL A 185 -1.75 7.60 7.98
N LYS A 186 -2.20 6.89 6.94
CA LYS A 186 -3.50 7.13 6.32
C LYS A 186 -4.21 5.84 5.90
N HIS A 187 -5.55 5.84 5.76
CA HIS A 187 -6.52 6.91 6.07
C HIS A 187 -7.34 6.46 7.29
N PHE A 188 -7.34 7.23 8.36
CA PHE A 188 -7.96 6.84 9.63
C PHE A 188 -9.48 7.10 9.63
N ALA A 189 -10.34 6.05 9.64
CA ALA A 189 -10.02 4.65 9.64
C ALA A 189 -11.10 3.84 8.91
N GLY A 190 -10.72 2.61 8.53
CA GLY A 190 -11.65 1.66 7.94
C GLY A 190 -11.90 1.85 6.44
N TYR A 191 -11.19 2.75 5.78
CA TYR A 191 -11.41 3.12 4.38
C TYR A 191 -11.22 1.95 3.40
N GLY A 192 -10.39 0.95 3.75
CA GLY A 192 -10.18 -0.26 2.94
C GLY A 192 -11.37 -1.22 2.85
N ALA A 193 -12.53 -0.87 3.45
CA ALA A 193 -13.77 -1.63 3.38
C ALA A 193 -14.92 -0.89 2.68
N PRO A 194 -14.70 -0.15 1.58
CA PRO A 194 -15.75 0.62 0.95
C PRO A 194 -16.82 -0.31 0.35
N THR A 195 -18.08 0.04 0.53
CA THR A 195 -19.20 -0.77 0.04
C THR A 195 -19.08 -1.04 -1.46
N ALA A 196 -19.06 -2.32 -1.82
CA ALA A 196 -18.91 -2.81 -3.21
C ALA A 196 -17.58 -2.41 -3.88
N GLY A 197 -16.51 -2.16 -3.11
CA GLY A 197 -15.22 -1.77 -3.64
C GLY A 197 -15.19 -0.41 -4.35
N ARG A 198 -16.21 0.42 -4.15
CA ARG A 198 -16.29 1.75 -4.77
C ARG A 198 -15.57 2.78 -3.91
N ASP A 199 -14.60 3.45 -4.49
CA ASP A 199 -13.90 4.53 -3.83
C ASP A 199 -14.84 5.63 -3.33
N TYR A 200 -14.48 6.32 -2.25
CA TYR A 200 -15.28 7.37 -1.58
C TYR A 200 -16.64 6.91 -1.04
N ASN A 201 -16.88 5.60 -0.98
CA ASN A 201 -18.16 5.07 -0.52
C ASN A 201 -18.17 4.84 1.00
N THR A 202 -19.37 4.67 1.54
CA THR A 202 -19.60 4.37 2.95
C THR A 202 -19.01 3.02 3.34
N VAL A 203 -18.67 2.90 4.62
CA VAL A 203 -18.16 1.67 5.25
C VAL A 203 -19.11 1.22 6.35
N GLU A 204 -19.45 -0.06 6.36
CA GLU A 204 -20.27 -0.70 7.37
C GLU A 204 -19.50 -1.88 7.98
N LEU A 205 -19.01 -1.72 9.19
CA LEU A 205 -18.24 -2.71 9.95
C LEU A 205 -18.82 -2.85 11.36
N SER A 206 -18.87 -4.09 11.86
CA SER A 206 -19.12 -4.30 13.29
C SER A 206 -17.95 -3.77 14.11
N GLU A 207 -18.19 -3.42 15.38
CA GLU A 207 -17.14 -2.97 16.31
C GLU A 207 -16.03 -4.02 16.44
N HIS A 208 -16.36 -5.32 16.49
CA HIS A 208 -15.37 -6.40 16.52
C HIS A 208 -14.51 -6.43 15.26
N THR A 209 -15.12 -6.42 14.06
CA THR A 209 -14.37 -6.39 12.81
C THR A 209 -13.50 -5.15 12.70
N PHE A 210 -14.02 -4.00 13.09
CA PHE A 210 -13.30 -2.74 13.04
C PHE A 210 -12.05 -2.76 13.94
N ARG A 211 -12.22 -3.20 15.21
CA ARG A 211 -11.13 -3.22 16.20
C ARG A 211 -10.13 -4.34 15.98
N ASP A 212 -10.57 -5.54 15.60
CA ASP A 212 -9.69 -6.70 15.44
C ASP A 212 -8.89 -6.65 14.11
N PHE A 213 -9.44 -6.02 13.07
CA PHE A 213 -8.80 -6.07 11.74
C PHE A 213 -8.37 -4.71 11.19
N TYR A 214 -9.18 -3.67 11.34
CA TYR A 214 -8.92 -2.39 10.68
C TYR A 214 -8.13 -1.37 11.52
N LEU A 215 -8.13 -1.48 12.84
CA LEU A 215 -7.37 -0.56 13.70
C LEU A 215 -5.93 -0.98 14.01
N PRO A 216 -5.54 -2.27 14.02
CA PRO A 216 -4.20 -2.67 14.47
C PRO A 216 -3.04 -2.04 13.70
N SER A 217 -3.15 -1.91 12.38
CA SER A 217 -2.09 -1.32 11.56
C SER A 217 -1.87 0.17 11.82
N TYR A 218 -2.95 0.93 12.10
CA TYR A 218 -2.80 2.33 12.54
C TYR A 218 -2.13 2.43 13.91
N LYS A 219 -2.53 1.56 14.86
CA LYS A 219 -1.89 1.50 16.17
C LYS A 219 -0.39 1.21 16.04
N ALA A 220 -0.01 0.27 15.18
CA ALA A 220 1.40 -0.05 14.93
C ALA A 220 2.18 1.15 14.36
N GLY A 221 1.58 1.93 13.46
CA GLY A 221 2.19 3.15 12.93
C GLY A 221 2.35 4.23 14.01
N ILE A 222 1.34 4.40 14.88
CA ILE A 222 1.39 5.33 16.02
C ILE A 222 2.48 4.91 17.01
N ASP A 223 2.54 3.62 17.36
CA ASP A 223 3.56 3.06 18.26
C ASP A 223 4.98 3.17 17.68
N ALA A 224 5.11 3.15 16.36
CA ALA A 224 6.37 3.43 15.67
C ALA A 224 6.73 4.92 15.63
N GLY A 225 5.88 5.80 16.18
CA GLY A 225 6.15 7.23 16.35
C GLY A 225 5.68 8.10 15.18
N ALA A 226 4.69 7.66 14.39
CA ALA A 226 4.13 8.47 13.29
C ALA A 226 3.81 9.89 13.75
N ALA A 227 4.38 10.89 13.06
CA ALA A 227 4.22 12.29 13.43
C ALA A 227 2.86 12.87 13.04
N MET A 228 2.22 12.28 12.04
CA MET A 228 0.91 12.70 11.54
C MET A 228 0.00 11.50 11.26
N VAL A 229 -1.30 11.78 11.30
CA VAL A 229 -2.37 10.89 10.84
C VAL A 229 -3.31 11.68 9.93
N MET A 230 -3.83 11.05 8.88
CA MET A 230 -4.81 11.66 7.97
C MET A 230 -6.18 11.00 8.16
N THR A 231 -7.25 11.82 8.20
CA THR A 231 -8.62 11.30 8.27
C THR A 231 -9.02 10.63 6.95
N SER A 232 -10.01 9.75 6.99
CA SER A 232 -10.54 9.08 5.80
C SER A 232 -11.82 9.74 5.26
N PHE A 233 -12.18 9.41 4.01
CA PHE A 233 -13.39 9.93 3.34
C PHE A 233 -14.68 9.23 3.78
N ASN A 234 -14.60 8.00 4.26
CA ASN A 234 -15.76 7.16 4.55
C ASN A 234 -16.45 7.53 5.88
N THR A 235 -17.62 6.95 6.08
CA THR A 235 -18.31 6.96 7.37
C THR A 235 -17.86 5.81 8.27
N VAL A 236 -17.87 6.04 9.57
CA VAL A 236 -17.72 5.00 10.60
C VAL A 236 -18.94 5.10 11.53
N ASN A 237 -19.69 4.00 11.65
CA ASN A 237 -20.95 4.00 12.41
C ASN A 237 -21.93 5.11 11.97
N GLY A 238 -22.01 5.38 10.66
CA GLY A 238 -22.89 6.38 10.06
C GLY A 238 -22.41 7.84 10.21
N VAL A 239 -21.22 8.09 10.77
CA VAL A 239 -20.64 9.44 10.94
C VAL A 239 -19.40 9.57 10.03
N PRO A 240 -19.30 10.60 9.20
CA PRO A 240 -18.11 10.85 8.38
C PRO A 240 -16.87 10.95 9.27
N ALA A 241 -15.81 10.22 8.92
CA ALA A 241 -14.62 10.08 9.75
C ALA A 241 -14.04 11.44 10.16
N THR A 242 -13.92 12.38 9.22
CA THR A 242 -13.37 13.74 9.46
C THR A 242 -14.15 14.54 10.53
N GLY A 243 -15.46 14.35 10.64
CA GLY A 243 -16.29 14.99 11.66
C GLY A 243 -16.60 14.10 12.88
N ASN A 244 -16.01 12.92 12.98
CA ASN A 244 -16.34 11.91 13.99
C ASN A 244 -15.52 12.08 15.26
N LYS A 245 -16.04 12.86 16.22
CA LYS A 245 -15.38 13.11 17.51
C LYS A 245 -15.07 11.82 18.29
N LYS A 246 -15.95 10.81 18.28
CA LYS A 246 -15.70 9.53 18.96
C LYS A 246 -14.51 8.80 18.34
N LEU A 247 -14.39 8.83 17.01
CA LEU A 247 -13.30 8.20 16.30
C LEU A 247 -11.98 8.96 16.54
N MET A 248 -11.96 10.29 16.31
CA MET A 248 -10.72 11.07 16.31
C MET A 248 -10.22 11.38 17.73
N ARG A 249 -11.10 11.79 18.66
CA ARG A 249 -10.67 12.03 20.03
C ARG A 249 -10.69 10.76 20.86
N GLY A 250 -11.81 10.00 20.85
CA GLY A 250 -11.96 8.82 21.69
C GLY A 250 -11.00 7.70 21.29
N ILE A 251 -11.03 7.22 20.04
CA ILE A 251 -10.20 6.08 19.62
C ILE A 251 -8.76 6.53 19.32
N LEU A 252 -8.57 7.51 18.42
CA LEU A 252 -7.23 7.89 17.99
C LEU A 252 -6.42 8.54 19.13
N ARG A 253 -6.98 9.56 19.81
CA ARG A 253 -6.25 10.29 20.84
C ARG A 253 -6.21 9.53 22.18
N ASP A 254 -7.39 9.19 22.72
CA ASP A 254 -7.49 8.68 24.10
C ASP A 254 -7.09 7.20 24.20
N GLU A 255 -7.59 6.33 23.29
CA GLU A 255 -7.31 4.90 23.38
C GLU A 255 -5.96 4.54 22.75
N MET A 256 -5.61 5.10 21.56
CA MET A 256 -4.35 4.78 20.88
C MET A 256 -3.18 5.65 21.35
N GLY A 257 -3.44 6.78 22.04
CA GLY A 257 -2.41 7.66 22.57
C GLY A 257 -1.72 8.53 21.54
N PHE A 258 -2.37 8.85 20.41
CA PHE A 258 -1.79 9.70 19.38
C PHE A 258 -1.76 11.17 19.80
N ASP A 259 -0.58 11.76 19.87
CA ASP A 259 -0.34 13.17 20.25
C ASP A 259 0.11 14.07 19.09
N GLY A 260 0.35 13.49 17.90
CA GLY A 260 0.79 14.21 16.70
C GLY A 260 -0.30 15.01 15.99
N VAL A 261 0.01 15.47 14.79
CA VAL A 261 -0.88 16.30 13.97
C VAL A 261 -1.90 15.44 13.21
N LEU A 262 -3.18 15.79 13.32
CA LEU A 262 -4.26 15.19 12.53
C LEU A 262 -4.63 16.13 11.38
N ILE A 263 -4.43 15.68 10.15
CA ILE A 263 -4.81 16.41 8.94
C ILE A 263 -6.05 15.77 8.29
N SER A 264 -6.94 16.57 7.71
CA SER A 264 -8.00 16.03 6.85
C SER A 264 -7.41 15.44 5.56
N ASP A 265 -8.12 14.52 4.91
CA ASP A 265 -7.83 14.20 3.52
C ASP A 265 -8.28 15.34 2.60
N TRP A 266 -7.95 15.25 1.30
CA TRP A 266 -8.25 16.25 0.27
C TRP A 266 -9.73 16.61 0.26
N ALA A 267 -10.04 17.85 0.58
CA ALA A 267 -11.40 18.39 0.67
C ALA A 267 -12.35 17.65 1.65
N ALA A 268 -11.86 16.74 2.49
CA ALA A 268 -12.71 15.88 3.33
C ALA A 268 -13.55 16.67 4.35
N ILE A 269 -13.13 17.88 4.76
CA ILE A 269 -13.96 18.76 5.61
C ILE A 269 -15.19 19.28 4.84
N GLU A 270 -15.07 19.58 3.55
CA GLU A 270 -16.22 19.99 2.75
C GLU A 270 -17.14 18.79 2.41
N GLU A 271 -16.56 17.61 2.23
CA GLU A 271 -17.32 16.41 1.88
C GLU A 271 -18.32 15.98 2.96
N ILE A 272 -18.10 16.32 4.24
CA ILE A 272 -19.07 16.01 5.29
C ILE A 272 -20.42 16.74 5.08
N ILE A 273 -20.46 17.79 4.27
CA ILE A 273 -21.70 18.45 3.82
C ILE A 273 -22.41 17.55 2.80
N TYR A 274 -21.70 16.99 1.84
CA TYR A 274 -22.27 16.09 0.82
C TYR A 274 -22.73 14.75 1.43
N HIS A 275 -22.12 14.31 2.53
CA HIS A 275 -22.63 13.20 3.34
C HIS A 275 -23.99 13.50 4.02
N GLY A 276 -24.43 14.78 4.00
CA GLY A 276 -25.64 15.21 4.73
C GLY A 276 -25.45 15.26 6.25
N TYR A 277 -24.20 15.30 6.71
CA TYR A 277 -23.86 15.38 8.14
C TYR A 277 -23.82 16.82 8.66
N CYS A 278 -23.47 17.76 7.79
CA CYS A 278 -23.48 19.21 8.05
C CYS A 278 -24.36 19.92 7.02
N ALA A 279 -25.01 21.01 7.44
CA ALA A 279 -25.86 21.81 6.58
C ALA A 279 -25.05 22.73 5.65
N ASP A 280 -23.91 23.23 6.11
CA ASP A 280 -23.09 24.20 5.43
C ASP A 280 -21.62 24.18 5.90
N ARG A 281 -20.80 25.06 5.33
CA ARG A 281 -19.36 25.19 5.62
C ARG A 281 -19.11 25.67 7.07
N GLU A 282 -20.03 26.47 7.68
CA GLU A 282 -19.90 26.88 9.06
C GLU A 282 -20.03 25.68 10.01
N GLU A 283 -21.07 24.84 9.83
CA GLU A 283 -21.25 23.64 10.64
C GLU A 283 -20.13 22.64 10.40
N ALA A 284 -19.62 22.51 9.16
CA ALA A 284 -18.48 21.68 8.84
C ALA A 284 -17.21 22.11 9.59
N ALA A 285 -16.92 23.43 9.68
CA ALA A 285 -15.82 23.95 10.49
C ALA A 285 -15.96 23.59 11.98
N VAL A 286 -17.17 23.73 12.54
CA VAL A 286 -17.43 23.38 13.94
C VAL A 286 -17.18 21.90 14.19
N ARG A 287 -17.81 21.02 13.38
CA ARG A 287 -17.75 19.57 13.56
C ARG A 287 -16.33 19.01 13.45
N SER A 288 -15.58 19.46 12.45
CA SER A 288 -14.20 18.98 12.23
C SER A 288 -13.22 19.51 13.29
N ALA A 289 -13.34 20.79 13.69
CA ALA A 289 -12.53 21.35 14.78
C ALA A 289 -12.82 20.67 16.14
N GLU A 290 -14.09 20.44 16.48
CA GLU A 290 -14.48 19.69 17.69
C GLU A 290 -14.03 18.23 17.65
N ALA A 291 -13.99 17.60 16.47
CA ALA A 291 -13.44 16.28 16.27
C ALA A 291 -11.91 16.25 16.47
N GLY A 292 -11.24 17.40 16.41
CA GLY A 292 -9.79 17.53 16.65
C GLY A 292 -8.95 17.42 15.40
N VAL A 293 -9.50 17.76 14.22
CA VAL A 293 -8.74 17.88 12.97
C VAL A 293 -7.92 19.16 13.06
N ASP A 294 -6.58 19.03 13.02
CA ASP A 294 -5.64 20.12 13.23
C ASP A 294 -5.37 20.90 11.93
N ILE A 295 -5.37 20.22 10.77
CA ILE A 295 -5.10 20.86 9.47
C ILE A 295 -6.25 20.59 8.50
N ASP A 296 -6.81 21.65 7.93
CA ASP A 296 -7.74 21.64 6.80
C ASP A 296 -6.94 21.52 5.50
N MET A 297 -7.01 20.33 4.85
CA MET A 297 -6.40 20.14 3.55
C MET A 297 -7.26 20.78 2.48
N MET A 298 -6.86 21.97 2.11
CA MET A 298 -7.12 22.83 0.97
C MET A 298 -8.59 23.27 0.76
N THR A 299 -9.49 23.17 1.74
CA THR A 299 -10.86 23.69 1.55
C THR A 299 -10.98 25.20 1.85
N GLY A 300 -10.11 25.74 2.70
CA GLY A 300 -10.21 27.10 3.24
C GLY A 300 -11.36 27.30 4.24
N ILE A 301 -12.07 26.24 4.60
CA ILE A 301 -13.22 26.28 5.53
C ILE A 301 -12.80 26.82 6.89
N TYR A 302 -11.62 26.44 7.38
CA TYR A 302 -11.10 26.92 8.65
C TYR A 302 -10.78 28.42 8.59
N CYS A 303 -10.07 28.87 7.56
CA CYS A 303 -9.74 30.30 7.36
C CYS A 303 -10.99 31.18 7.24
N GLU A 304 -12.02 30.68 6.56
CA GLU A 304 -13.26 31.41 6.32
C GLU A 304 -14.10 31.57 7.61
N ASN A 305 -14.10 30.58 8.51
CA ASN A 305 -15.11 30.48 9.56
C ASN A 305 -14.55 30.57 10.98
N LEU A 306 -13.40 29.94 11.32
CA LEU A 306 -13.00 29.70 12.70
C LEU A 306 -12.79 30.98 13.49
N CYS A 307 -12.16 32.03 12.91
CA CYS A 307 -11.94 33.27 13.64
C CYS A 307 -13.26 33.95 14.05
N ARG A 308 -14.26 33.95 13.19
CA ARG A 308 -15.57 34.50 13.49
C ARG A 308 -16.30 33.64 14.54
N LEU A 309 -16.27 32.33 14.40
CA LEU A 309 -16.91 31.39 15.32
C LEU A 309 -16.35 31.47 16.75
N VAL A 310 -15.04 31.66 16.90
CA VAL A 310 -14.41 31.91 18.20
C VAL A 310 -14.89 33.22 18.80
N ARG A 311 -14.92 34.31 18.03
CA ARG A 311 -15.41 35.63 18.51
C ARG A 311 -16.88 35.63 18.88
N GLU A 312 -17.68 34.79 18.22
CA GLU A 312 -19.09 34.57 18.55
C GLU A 312 -19.30 33.62 19.74
N GLY A 313 -18.24 33.00 20.26
CA GLY A 313 -18.30 32.05 21.35
C GLY A 313 -18.91 30.68 20.99
N LYS A 314 -18.98 30.36 19.69
CA LYS A 314 -19.47 29.07 19.19
C LYS A 314 -18.41 27.97 19.26
N ILE A 315 -17.14 28.33 19.20
CA ILE A 315 -15.98 27.44 19.37
C ILE A 315 -15.06 28.06 20.42
N SER A 316 -14.47 27.22 21.30
CA SER A 316 -13.45 27.68 22.23
C SER A 316 -12.13 27.97 21.50
N GLU A 317 -11.46 29.08 21.84
CA GLU A 317 -10.11 29.37 21.36
C GLU A 317 -9.10 28.29 21.81
N ASP A 318 -9.34 27.60 22.94
CA ASP A 318 -8.50 26.48 23.38
C ASP A 318 -8.37 25.37 22.34
N LEU A 319 -9.40 25.12 21.52
CA LEU A 319 -9.32 24.13 20.43
C LEU A 319 -8.38 24.59 19.30
N ILE A 320 -8.36 25.88 19.05
CA ILE A 320 -7.44 26.47 18.05
C ILE A 320 -6.01 26.43 18.59
N ASP A 321 -5.81 26.77 19.85
CA ASP A 321 -4.51 26.74 20.53
C ASP A 321 -3.95 25.31 20.59
N GLU A 322 -4.78 24.33 20.89
CA GLU A 322 -4.42 22.91 20.89
C GLU A 322 -3.90 22.45 19.51
N SER A 323 -4.64 22.74 18.46
CA SER A 323 -4.28 22.35 17.11
C SER A 323 -3.04 23.11 16.59
N CYS A 324 -2.99 24.42 16.79
CA CYS A 324 -1.83 25.23 16.41
C CYS A 324 -0.56 24.77 17.17
N MET A 325 -0.66 24.45 18.47
CA MET A 325 0.48 23.96 19.24
C MET A 325 1.05 22.65 18.65
N ARG A 326 0.22 21.67 18.28
CA ARG A 326 0.71 20.43 17.64
C ARG A 326 1.45 20.70 16.34
N ILE A 327 0.97 21.64 15.52
CA ILE A 327 1.63 22.05 14.28
C ILE A 327 2.98 22.71 14.56
N LEU A 328 3.07 23.60 15.55
CA LEU A 328 4.32 24.23 15.96
C LEU A 328 5.31 23.20 16.53
N GLU A 329 4.82 22.23 17.31
CA GLU A 329 5.64 21.11 17.81
C GLU A 329 6.18 20.24 16.69
N LEU A 330 5.39 19.92 15.66
CA LEU A 330 5.86 19.20 14.48
C LEU A 330 6.97 19.96 13.76
N LYS A 331 6.79 21.27 13.52
CA LYS A 331 7.83 22.14 12.95
C LYS A 331 9.11 22.15 13.79
N ASN A 332 8.96 22.13 15.10
CA ASN A 332 10.09 22.08 16.04
C ASN A 332 10.78 20.70 16.05
N LYS A 333 10.01 19.60 16.03
CA LYS A 333 10.54 18.23 15.90
C LYS A 333 11.34 18.05 14.60
N LEU A 334 10.92 18.71 13.52
CA LEU A 334 11.63 18.74 12.24
C LEU A 334 12.87 19.63 12.25
N GLY A 335 13.08 20.48 13.28
CA GLY A 335 14.21 21.41 13.37
C GLY A 335 14.06 22.69 12.53
N LEU A 336 12.85 22.99 12.03
CA LEU A 336 12.62 24.10 11.09
C LEU A 336 12.81 25.47 11.71
N PHE A 337 12.66 25.63 13.02
CA PHE A 337 12.96 26.89 13.72
C PHE A 337 14.45 27.17 13.84
N GLU A 338 15.29 26.12 13.80
CA GLU A 338 16.75 26.26 13.77
C GLU A 338 17.27 26.44 12.34
N ASN A 339 16.65 25.72 11.37
CA ASN A 339 16.99 25.81 9.96
C ASN A 339 15.72 25.61 9.11
N ALA A 340 15.12 26.68 8.63
CA ALA A 340 13.89 26.65 7.84
C ALA A 340 14.04 25.88 6.50
N TYR A 341 15.26 25.70 6.02
CA TYR A 341 15.55 25.01 4.75
C TYR A 341 15.89 23.54 4.95
N LYS A 342 16.19 23.14 6.18
CA LYS A 342 16.58 21.79 6.60
C LYS A 342 17.59 21.15 5.63
N ASP A 343 17.21 20.10 4.90
CA ASP A 343 18.07 19.30 4.02
C ASP A 343 18.03 19.74 2.54
N ALA A 344 17.24 20.76 2.19
CA ALA A 344 17.12 21.25 0.81
C ALA A 344 18.48 21.70 0.25
N ASP A 345 19.01 20.97 -0.75
CA ASP A 345 20.35 21.21 -1.32
C ASP A 345 20.39 20.78 -2.79
N GLU A 346 20.54 21.76 -3.68
CA GLU A 346 20.53 21.55 -5.15
C GLU A 346 21.69 20.69 -5.66
N THR A 347 22.79 20.66 -4.93
CA THR A 347 23.95 19.81 -5.28
C THR A 347 23.68 18.37 -4.87
N LYS A 348 23.24 18.17 -3.64
CA LYS A 348 22.90 16.83 -3.12
C LYS A 348 21.69 16.24 -3.84
N GLU A 349 20.70 17.05 -4.23
CA GLU A 349 19.57 16.62 -5.02
C GLU A 349 20.04 15.90 -6.29
N LYS A 350 21.03 16.45 -7.01
CA LYS A 350 21.60 15.84 -8.22
C LYS A 350 22.49 14.61 -7.95
N GLU A 351 23.10 14.53 -6.78
CA GLU A 351 23.98 13.42 -6.40
C GLU A 351 23.20 12.22 -5.86
N VAL A 352 22.12 12.48 -5.15
CA VAL A 352 21.36 11.50 -4.37
C VAL A 352 20.24 10.85 -5.21
N ILE A 353 19.49 11.66 -5.96
CA ILE A 353 18.33 11.18 -6.71
C ILE A 353 18.78 10.21 -7.80
N LEU A 354 18.12 9.03 -7.83
CA LEU A 354 18.39 7.95 -8.79
C LEU A 354 19.85 7.47 -8.78
N CYS A 355 20.59 7.68 -7.68
CA CYS A 355 21.95 7.18 -7.57
C CYS A 355 21.97 5.64 -7.67
N LYS A 356 23.16 5.09 -7.90
CA LYS A 356 23.32 3.64 -8.14
C LYS A 356 22.78 2.81 -6.97
N GLU A 357 23.06 3.21 -5.74
CA GLU A 357 22.63 2.51 -4.53
C GLU A 357 21.10 2.47 -4.42
N HIS A 358 20.42 3.56 -4.79
CA HIS A 358 18.94 3.62 -4.78
C HIS A 358 18.35 2.71 -5.86
N ARG A 359 18.92 2.73 -7.07
CA ARG A 359 18.50 1.83 -8.16
C ARG A 359 18.77 0.35 -7.84
N ASP A 360 19.92 0.04 -7.23
CA ASP A 360 20.25 -1.33 -6.80
C ASP A 360 19.22 -1.86 -5.79
N LEU A 361 18.81 -1.02 -4.80
CA LEU A 361 17.77 -1.37 -3.84
C LEU A 361 16.40 -1.53 -4.51
N ALA A 362 16.07 -0.65 -5.48
CA ALA A 362 14.81 -0.77 -6.23
C ALA A 362 14.75 -2.09 -7.02
N ARG A 363 15.85 -2.50 -7.65
CA ARG A 363 15.95 -3.80 -8.33
C ARG A 363 15.85 -4.97 -7.36
N GLU A 364 16.47 -4.87 -6.18
CA GLU A 364 16.36 -5.89 -5.14
C GLU A 364 14.91 -6.01 -4.64
N ALA A 365 14.26 -4.89 -4.31
CA ALA A 365 12.88 -4.89 -3.86
C ALA A 365 11.94 -5.47 -4.94
N ALA A 366 12.13 -5.11 -6.20
CA ALA A 366 11.33 -5.62 -7.31
C ALA A 366 11.44 -7.14 -7.45
N ARG A 367 12.66 -7.71 -7.55
CA ARG A 367 12.83 -9.17 -7.73
C ARG A 367 12.33 -9.98 -6.54
N LYS A 368 12.39 -9.42 -5.32
CA LYS A 368 11.87 -10.07 -4.11
C LYS A 368 10.34 -9.99 -3.98
N SER A 369 9.70 -9.01 -4.63
CA SER A 369 8.25 -8.86 -4.64
C SER A 369 7.53 -9.79 -5.61
N PHE A 370 8.22 -10.37 -6.58
CA PHE A 370 7.59 -11.19 -7.61
C PHE A 370 7.14 -12.53 -7.06
N VAL A 371 5.89 -12.88 -7.43
CA VAL A 371 5.25 -14.13 -6.99
C VAL A 371 5.07 -15.06 -8.19
N LEU A 372 5.70 -16.23 -8.15
CA LEU A 372 5.49 -17.27 -9.15
C LEU A 372 4.19 -18.02 -8.83
N LEU A 373 3.13 -17.77 -9.59
CA LEU A 373 1.81 -18.35 -9.37
C LEU A 373 1.66 -19.75 -9.99
N LYS A 374 2.37 -20.00 -11.09
CA LYS A 374 2.34 -21.25 -11.82
C LYS A 374 3.67 -21.50 -12.52
N ASN A 375 4.14 -22.76 -12.57
CA ASN A 375 5.35 -23.14 -13.32
C ASN A 375 5.30 -24.63 -13.71
N GLU A 376 4.44 -24.96 -14.68
CA GLU A 376 4.31 -26.32 -15.20
C GLU A 376 5.57 -26.75 -15.96
N GLU A 377 5.94 -28.02 -15.81
CA GLU A 377 7.12 -28.63 -16.46
C GLU A 377 8.44 -27.89 -16.15
N LYS A 378 8.45 -27.04 -15.11
CA LYS A 378 9.60 -26.18 -14.77
C LYS A 378 10.07 -25.34 -15.97
N ILE A 379 9.10 -24.76 -16.73
CA ILE A 379 9.40 -23.98 -17.92
C ILE A 379 10.26 -22.75 -17.59
N LEU A 380 10.05 -22.14 -16.42
CA LEU A 380 10.95 -21.13 -15.86
C LEU A 380 11.97 -21.79 -14.91
N PRO A 381 13.23 -21.32 -14.86
CA PRO A 381 13.80 -20.23 -15.66
C PRO A 381 14.08 -20.62 -17.11
N LEU A 382 14.04 -19.62 -18.02
CA LEU A 382 14.33 -19.83 -19.44
C LEU A 382 15.84 -19.88 -19.73
N GLY A 383 16.24 -20.83 -20.57
CA GLY A 383 17.58 -20.80 -21.17
C GLY A 383 17.71 -19.63 -22.15
N LYS A 384 18.81 -18.89 -22.05
CA LYS A 384 19.08 -17.70 -22.90
C LYS A 384 19.33 -18.04 -24.38
N GLU A 385 19.61 -19.31 -24.68
CA GLU A 385 19.83 -19.85 -26.02
C GLU A 385 18.55 -20.14 -26.80
N LYS A 386 17.41 -20.21 -26.10
CA LYS A 386 16.11 -20.54 -26.71
C LYS A 386 15.62 -19.49 -27.67
N LYS A 387 14.82 -19.92 -28.65
CA LYS A 387 14.09 -18.99 -29.53
C LYS A 387 12.86 -18.46 -28.79
N ILE A 388 12.93 -17.20 -28.35
CA ILE A 388 11.91 -16.58 -27.50
C ILE A 388 11.21 -15.42 -28.21
N ALA A 389 9.89 -15.42 -28.23
CA ALA A 389 9.09 -14.26 -28.62
C ALA A 389 8.61 -13.52 -27.36
N TRP A 390 9.05 -12.30 -27.16
CA TRP A 390 8.54 -11.38 -26.15
C TRP A 390 7.37 -10.62 -26.76
N VAL A 391 6.19 -10.77 -26.18
CA VAL A 391 4.94 -10.28 -26.76
C VAL A 391 4.13 -9.58 -25.67
N GLY A 392 3.44 -8.53 -26.01
CA GLY A 392 2.52 -7.82 -25.11
C GLY A 392 2.84 -6.34 -24.97
N PRO A 393 1.87 -5.53 -24.53
CA PRO A 393 1.99 -4.08 -24.45
C PRO A 393 3.12 -3.63 -23.51
N TYR A 394 3.45 -4.43 -22.50
CA TYR A 394 4.52 -4.11 -21.56
C TYR A 394 5.95 -4.34 -22.09
N VAL A 395 6.12 -4.97 -23.26
CA VAL A 395 7.45 -5.21 -23.87
C VAL A 395 8.19 -3.89 -24.11
N HIS A 396 7.49 -2.90 -24.61
CA HIS A 396 8.07 -1.57 -24.93
C HIS A 396 7.64 -0.47 -23.94
N SER A 397 6.71 -0.76 -23.03
CA SER A 397 6.22 0.23 -22.07
C SER A 397 7.28 0.56 -21.01
N ARG A 398 7.35 1.84 -20.66
CA ARG A 398 8.12 2.35 -19.51
C ARG A 398 7.22 2.70 -18.32
N ASN A 399 5.90 2.50 -18.46
CA ASN A 399 4.92 2.78 -17.41
C ASN A 399 4.83 1.60 -16.41
N LEU A 400 5.93 1.33 -15.69
CA LEU A 400 6.06 0.23 -14.74
C LEU A 400 5.93 0.68 -13.28
N MET A 401 5.69 1.97 -13.03
CA MET A 401 5.76 2.57 -11.68
C MET A 401 4.43 2.51 -10.92
N GLY A 402 3.31 2.32 -11.61
CA GLY A 402 1.97 2.38 -11.03
C GLY A 402 1.48 3.81 -10.79
N SER A 403 0.30 3.93 -10.18
CA SER A 403 -0.25 5.20 -9.70
C SER A 403 0.56 5.73 -8.51
N TRP A 404 0.30 6.96 -8.06
CA TRP A 404 0.99 7.58 -6.93
C TRP A 404 2.52 7.71 -7.08
N SER A 405 3.02 7.67 -8.31
CA SER A 405 4.44 7.86 -8.65
C SER A 405 4.67 9.23 -9.32
N PHE A 406 4.09 10.29 -8.76
CA PHE A 406 4.00 11.61 -9.38
C PHE A 406 5.34 12.21 -9.84
N ILE A 407 6.41 11.92 -9.09
CA ILE A 407 7.73 12.45 -9.37
C ILE A 407 8.55 11.50 -10.24
N GLY A 408 8.14 10.23 -10.31
CA GLY A 408 8.72 9.24 -11.21
C GLY A 408 8.60 9.69 -12.67
N ASP A 409 9.62 9.40 -13.48
CA ASP A 409 9.64 9.77 -14.89
C ASP A 409 9.91 8.53 -15.74
N ALA A 410 9.04 8.28 -16.71
CA ALA A 410 9.17 7.13 -17.62
C ALA A 410 10.52 7.07 -18.35
N LYS A 411 11.19 8.23 -18.56
CA LYS A 411 12.54 8.26 -19.17
C LYS A 411 13.62 7.62 -18.28
N ASP A 412 13.40 7.56 -16.97
CA ASP A 412 14.33 6.97 -15.99
C ASP A 412 14.13 5.44 -15.87
N VAL A 413 13.06 4.89 -16.48
CA VAL A 413 12.67 3.48 -16.45
C VAL A 413 13.19 2.76 -17.69
N THR A 414 13.85 1.62 -17.51
CA THR A 414 14.22 0.70 -18.57
C THR A 414 13.00 -0.15 -18.95
N ASN A 415 12.69 -0.33 -20.25
CA ASN A 415 11.64 -1.24 -20.68
C ASN A 415 12.14 -2.70 -20.79
N LEU A 416 11.23 -3.66 -20.99
CA LEU A 416 11.59 -5.09 -21.02
C LEU A 416 12.56 -5.44 -22.17
N GLU A 417 12.36 -4.90 -23.34
CA GLU A 417 13.25 -5.16 -24.47
C GLU A 417 14.69 -4.73 -24.17
N GLU A 418 14.86 -3.52 -23.61
CA GLU A 418 16.17 -2.98 -23.23
C GLU A 418 16.83 -3.81 -22.12
N ALA A 419 16.04 -4.20 -21.09
CA ALA A 419 16.53 -5.00 -19.99
C ALA A 419 16.99 -6.40 -20.43
N VAL A 420 16.23 -7.04 -21.32
CA VAL A 420 16.58 -8.34 -21.88
C VAL A 420 17.84 -8.24 -22.76
N LYS A 421 17.92 -7.24 -23.64
CA LYS A 421 19.10 -6.99 -24.48
C LYS A 421 20.37 -6.72 -23.69
N ALA A 422 20.24 -6.12 -22.51
CA ALA A 422 21.38 -5.87 -21.62
C ALA A 422 21.89 -7.14 -20.90
N GLN A 423 21.07 -8.20 -20.81
CA GLN A 423 21.37 -9.39 -20.01
C GLN A 423 21.56 -10.67 -20.82
N ALA A 424 21.17 -10.70 -22.11
CA ALA A 424 21.24 -11.88 -22.96
C ALA A 424 21.62 -11.53 -24.40
N ASP A 425 22.18 -12.50 -25.12
CA ASP A 425 22.27 -12.45 -26.58
C ASP A 425 20.86 -12.63 -27.17
N THR A 426 20.38 -11.63 -27.87
CA THR A 426 19.01 -11.60 -28.38
C THR A 426 18.90 -12.02 -29.86
N THR A 427 19.92 -12.65 -30.43
CA THR A 427 19.92 -13.11 -31.82
C THR A 427 18.74 -14.06 -32.14
N ASN A 428 18.33 -14.86 -31.15
CA ASN A 428 17.21 -15.78 -31.23
C ASN A 428 15.92 -15.22 -30.56
N MET A 429 15.84 -13.92 -30.31
CA MET A 429 14.71 -13.31 -29.64
C MET A 429 14.02 -12.28 -30.53
N SER A 430 12.72 -12.14 -30.40
CA SER A 430 11.93 -11.10 -31.06
C SER A 430 11.03 -10.38 -30.06
N PHE A 431 10.68 -9.13 -30.34
CA PHE A 431 9.96 -8.24 -29.44
C PHE A 431 8.79 -7.58 -30.15
N HIS A 432 7.58 -7.77 -29.66
CA HIS A 432 6.34 -7.33 -30.29
C HIS A 432 5.35 -6.78 -29.25
N ALA A 433 4.74 -5.64 -29.52
CA ALA A 433 3.70 -5.11 -28.66
C ALA A 433 2.44 -6.01 -28.62
N GLY A 434 2.09 -6.64 -29.72
CA GLY A 434 0.99 -7.61 -29.82
C GLY A 434 -0.41 -7.02 -29.66
N SER A 435 -0.58 -6.04 -28.81
CA SER A 435 -1.78 -5.22 -28.65
C SER A 435 -1.41 -3.86 -28.06
N PRO A 436 -2.28 -2.86 -28.15
CA PRO A 436 -2.20 -1.72 -27.24
C PRO A 436 -2.50 -2.15 -25.79
N MET A 437 -2.23 -1.27 -24.84
CA MET A 437 -2.53 -1.50 -23.41
C MET A 437 -4.04 -1.67 -23.20
N LEU A 438 -4.84 -0.80 -23.80
CA LEU A 438 -6.29 -0.81 -23.78
C LEU A 438 -6.85 -0.78 -25.20
N GLY A 439 -8.05 -1.32 -25.41
CA GLY A 439 -8.73 -1.24 -26.71
C GLY A 439 -9.14 0.19 -27.06
N SER A 440 -9.32 0.46 -28.36
CA SER A 440 -9.69 1.77 -28.90
C SER A 440 -11.03 2.33 -28.41
N ASP A 441 -11.84 1.49 -27.79
CA ASP A 441 -13.14 1.83 -27.17
C ASP A 441 -13.05 2.31 -25.72
N ILE A 442 -11.88 2.18 -25.08
CA ILE A 442 -11.67 2.50 -23.67
C ILE A 442 -10.91 3.82 -23.56
N ARG A 443 -11.48 4.74 -22.77
CA ARG A 443 -10.80 5.97 -22.35
C ARG A 443 -10.66 5.97 -20.85
N LEU A 444 -9.44 6.16 -20.35
CA LEU A 444 -9.16 6.39 -18.95
C LEU A 444 -8.70 7.85 -18.78
N GLU A 445 -9.32 8.53 -17.84
CA GLU A 445 -8.86 9.84 -17.37
C GLU A 445 -8.16 9.60 -16.01
N GLY A 446 -6.92 9.99 -15.92
CA GLY A 446 -6.15 9.98 -14.68
C GLY A 446 -5.63 11.37 -14.39
N PHE A 447 -5.14 11.60 -13.21
CA PHE A 447 -4.54 12.84 -12.69
C PHE A 447 -3.91 13.75 -13.77
N GLY A 448 -4.74 14.46 -14.58
CA GLY A 448 -4.30 15.36 -15.64
C GLY A 448 -3.85 14.71 -16.96
N GLU A 449 -3.81 13.39 -17.05
CA GLU A 449 -3.44 12.66 -18.28
C GLU A 449 -4.66 11.93 -18.85
N ALA A 450 -5.19 12.45 -19.95
CA ALA A 450 -6.11 11.68 -20.79
C ALA A 450 -5.27 10.70 -21.62
N MET A 451 -5.40 9.40 -21.39
CA MET A 451 -4.84 8.41 -22.30
C MET A 451 -5.76 8.30 -23.53
N GLU A 452 -5.49 9.11 -24.54
CA GLU A 452 -6.02 8.86 -25.88
C GLU A 452 -5.23 7.70 -26.50
N GLN A 453 -5.80 6.51 -26.48
CA GLN A 453 -5.27 5.42 -27.30
C GLN A 453 -5.76 5.64 -28.73
N SER A 454 -4.84 6.05 -29.58
CA SER A 454 -5.10 6.42 -30.96
C SER A 454 -4.96 5.26 -31.96
N HIS A 455 -5.21 4.01 -31.52
CA HIS A 455 -5.14 2.86 -32.43
C HIS A 455 -6.51 2.59 -33.06
N THR A 456 -6.52 2.36 -34.36
CA THR A 456 -7.70 1.87 -35.08
C THR A 456 -7.83 0.35 -34.90
N PRO A 457 -9.05 -0.22 -35.05
CA PRO A 457 -9.23 -1.67 -35.03
C PRO A 457 -8.36 -2.44 -36.02
N GLU A 458 -8.02 -1.84 -37.15
CA GLU A 458 -7.13 -2.41 -38.17
C GLU A 458 -5.68 -2.46 -37.71
N GLU A 459 -5.22 -1.43 -36.99
CA GLU A 459 -3.89 -1.39 -36.37
C GLU A 459 -3.81 -2.42 -35.23
N GLU A 460 -4.83 -2.51 -34.40
CA GLU A 460 -4.91 -3.55 -33.34
C GLU A 460 -4.82 -4.96 -33.91
N GLU A 461 -5.55 -5.26 -34.99
CA GLU A 461 -5.50 -6.58 -35.64
C GLU A 461 -4.14 -6.83 -36.30
N THR A 462 -3.48 -5.81 -36.85
CA THR A 462 -2.15 -5.92 -37.42
C THR A 462 -1.11 -6.29 -36.34
N MET A 463 -1.11 -5.56 -35.22
CA MET A 463 -0.23 -5.87 -34.07
C MET A 463 -0.44 -7.30 -33.56
N LEU A 464 -1.70 -7.73 -33.46
CA LEU A 464 -2.07 -9.06 -33.03
C LEU A 464 -1.56 -10.15 -34.00
N LEU A 465 -1.70 -9.95 -35.32
CA LEU A 465 -1.23 -10.90 -36.33
C LEU A 465 0.30 -11.02 -36.34
N GLU A 466 1.03 -9.94 -36.19
CA GLU A 466 2.50 -9.94 -36.07
C GLU A 466 2.95 -10.76 -34.86
N ALA A 467 2.33 -10.54 -33.70
CA ALA A 467 2.60 -11.29 -32.47
C ALA A 467 2.29 -12.80 -32.61
N VAL A 468 1.16 -13.16 -33.22
CA VAL A 468 0.79 -14.56 -33.48
C VAL A 468 1.79 -15.23 -34.46
N ASN A 469 2.28 -14.52 -35.46
CA ASN A 469 3.29 -15.06 -36.38
C ASN A 469 4.64 -15.28 -35.65
N ALA A 470 5.07 -14.34 -34.82
CA ALA A 470 6.25 -14.49 -33.97
C ALA A 470 6.12 -15.68 -33.02
N ALA A 471 4.94 -15.82 -32.38
CA ALA A 471 4.64 -16.93 -31.47
C ALA A 471 4.72 -18.32 -32.15
N LYS A 472 4.31 -18.44 -33.40
CA LYS A 472 4.43 -19.69 -34.18
C LYS A 472 5.86 -20.14 -34.39
N GLU A 473 6.76 -19.18 -34.54
CA GLU A 473 8.17 -19.42 -34.86
C GLU A 473 9.04 -19.63 -33.62
N ALA A 474 8.52 -19.25 -32.42
CA ALA A 474 9.25 -19.32 -31.16
C ALA A 474 9.12 -20.69 -30.48
N GLU A 475 10.13 -21.09 -29.71
CA GLU A 475 10.05 -22.24 -28.79
C GLU A 475 9.26 -21.90 -27.54
N VAL A 476 9.36 -20.63 -27.08
CA VAL A 476 8.65 -20.11 -25.90
C VAL A 476 8.16 -18.70 -26.20
N VAL A 477 6.97 -18.37 -25.72
CA VAL A 477 6.42 -17.02 -25.76
C VAL A 477 6.39 -16.46 -24.34
N VAL A 478 7.03 -15.31 -24.12
CA VAL A 478 6.86 -14.52 -22.89
C VAL A 478 5.85 -13.43 -23.18
N LEU A 479 4.68 -13.55 -22.54
CA LEU A 479 3.56 -12.65 -22.74
C LEU A 479 3.48 -11.65 -21.59
N ALA A 480 3.88 -10.40 -21.82
CA ALA A 480 3.90 -9.30 -20.86
C ALA A 480 2.60 -8.48 -20.95
N ILE A 481 1.65 -8.79 -20.05
CA ILE A 481 0.27 -8.28 -20.07
C ILE A 481 -0.19 -7.86 -18.68
N GLY A 482 -1.29 -7.11 -18.59
CA GLY A 482 -1.89 -6.73 -17.30
C GLY A 482 -2.72 -5.45 -17.37
N GLU A 483 -2.99 -4.88 -16.19
CA GLU A 483 -3.66 -3.58 -16.06
C GLU A 483 -2.74 -2.45 -16.53
N ASP A 484 -3.35 -1.38 -17.08
CA ASP A 484 -2.65 -0.10 -17.21
C ASP A 484 -2.47 0.55 -15.82
N ARG A 485 -1.43 1.38 -15.68
CA ARG A 485 -1.17 2.11 -14.43
C ARG A 485 -2.35 2.96 -13.95
N LEU A 486 -3.23 3.41 -14.85
CA LEU A 486 -4.44 4.17 -14.55
C LEU A 486 -5.66 3.29 -14.24
N GLN A 487 -5.56 1.97 -14.29
CA GLN A 487 -6.64 1.06 -13.92
C GLN A 487 -6.62 0.71 -12.43
N SER A 488 -5.57 1.07 -11.69
CA SER A 488 -5.47 0.93 -10.24
C SER A 488 -4.95 2.22 -9.60
N GLY A 489 -5.30 2.45 -8.34
CA GLY A 489 -5.06 3.68 -7.59
C GLY A 489 -6.37 4.35 -7.18
N GLU A 490 -6.29 5.60 -6.78
CA GLU A 490 -7.45 6.39 -6.37
C GLU A 490 -8.42 6.63 -7.52
N ALA A 491 -9.72 6.63 -7.22
CA ALA A 491 -10.83 6.81 -8.15
C ALA A 491 -10.91 5.76 -9.28
N THR A 492 -10.30 4.59 -9.11
CA THR A 492 -10.22 3.55 -10.15
C THR A 492 -10.87 2.23 -9.72
N SER A 493 -12.07 2.29 -9.15
CA SER A 493 -12.83 1.09 -8.78
C SER A 493 -13.29 0.32 -10.02
N ASN A 494 -12.98 -0.97 -10.08
CA ASN A 494 -13.31 -1.85 -11.20
C ASN A 494 -14.30 -2.95 -10.78
N ALA A 495 -15.48 -2.99 -11.39
CA ALA A 495 -16.44 -4.08 -11.21
C ALA A 495 -15.99 -5.38 -11.90
N ASN A 496 -15.24 -5.27 -13.00
CA ASN A 496 -14.64 -6.39 -13.71
C ASN A 496 -13.12 -6.38 -13.46
N ILE A 497 -12.66 -7.29 -12.62
CA ILE A 497 -11.24 -7.43 -12.23
C ILE A 497 -10.50 -8.43 -13.12
N ARG A 498 -10.57 -8.27 -14.42
CA ARG A 498 -9.85 -9.09 -15.42
C ARG A 498 -8.88 -8.22 -16.20
N ILE A 499 -7.87 -8.83 -16.79
CA ILE A 499 -6.99 -8.11 -17.74
C ILE A 499 -7.83 -7.53 -18.90
N PRO A 500 -7.41 -6.42 -19.54
CA PRO A 500 -8.14 -5.80 -20.64
C PRO A 500 -8.54 -6.78 -21.75
N GLU A 501 -9.71 -6.61 -22.34
CA GLU A 501 -10.26 -7.57 -23.33
C GLU A 501 -9.34 -7.74 -24.55
N ILE A 502 -8.74 -6.65 -25.02
CA ILE A 502 -7.78 -6.71 -26.14
C ILE A 502 -6.59 -7.63 -25.83
N GLN A 503 -6.12 -7.64 -24.58
CA GLN A 503 -5.02 -8.50 -24.12
C GLN A 503 -5.50 -9.94 -23.87
N GLN A 504 -6.77 -10.14 -23.48
CA GLN A 504 -7.37 -11.49 -23.43
C GLN A 504 -7.43 -12.12 -24.82
N ARG A 505 -7.79 -11.34 -25.85
CA ARG A 505 -7.75 -11.77 -27.26
C ARG A 505 -6.32 -12.15 -27.70
N LEU A 506 -5.32 -11.36 -27.30
CA LEU A 506 -3.91 -11.66 -27.57
C LEU A 506 -3.50 -12.99 -26.94
N LEU A 507 -3.77 -13.18 -25.64
CA LEU A 507 -3.48 -14.45 -24.94
C LEU A 507 -4.16 -15.65 -25.62
N GLU A 508 -5.45 -15.50 -25.98
CA GLU A 508 -6.19 -16.56 -26.66
C GLU A 508 -5.60 -16.94 -28.02
N ARG A 509 -5.20 -15.92 -28.83
CA ARG A 509 -4.65 -16.17 -30.17
C ARG A 509 -3.24 -16.75 -30.11
N VAL A 510 -2.41 -16.27 -29.18
CA VAL A 510 -1.05 -16.78 -28.96
C VAL A 510 -1.08 -18.22 -28.45
N SER A 511 -1.90 -18.53 -27.44
CA SER A 511 -1.96 -19.87 -26.84
C SER A 511 -2.49 -20.95 -27.81
N LYS A 512 -3.25 -20.58 -28.86
CA LYS A 512 -3.69 -21.50 -29.91
C LYS A 512 -2.56 -21.95 -30.85
N VAL A 513 -1.48 -21.21 -30.92
CA VAL A 513 -0.37 -21.49 -31.87
C VAL A 513 0.91 -21.90 -31.17
N ASN A 514 1.04 -21.65 -29.87
CA ASN A 514 2.18 -22.07 -29.05
C ASN A 514 1.67 -22.43 -27.63
N GLU A 515 1.99 -23.64 -27.18
CA GLU A 515 1.60 -24.11 -25.84
C GLU A 515 2.57 -23.66 -24.73
N ASN A 516 3.78 -23.25 -25.10
CA ASN A 516 4.82 -22.81 -24.15
C ASN A 516 4.70 -21.32 -23.88
N VAL A 517 3.61 -20.93 -23.26
CA VAL A 517 3.34 -19.53 -22.88
C VAL A 517 3.73 -19.28 -21.44
N VAL A 518 4.58 -18.30 -21.22
CA VAL A 518 4.93 -17.72 -19.90
C VAL A 518 4.29 -16.35 -19.82
N VAL A 519 3.44 -16.12 -18.85
CA VAL A 519 2.82 -14.81 -18.61
C VAL A 519 3.61 -14.07 -17.54
N VAL A 520 4.05 -12.84 -17.85
CA VAL A 520 4.51 -11.84 -16.91
C VAL A 520 3.37 -10.86 -16.72
N LEU A 521 2.78 -10.87 -15.52
CA LEU A 521 1.52 -10.19 -15.22
C LEU A 521 1.75 -8.91 -14.42
N PHE A 522 1.30 -7.79 -14.97
CA PHE A 522 1.35 -6.48 -14.33
C PHE A 522 -0.04 -6.09 -13.81
N ASN A 523 -0.14 -5.73 -12.54
CA ASN A 523 -1.40 -5.26 -11.97
C ASN A 523 -1.21 -4.51 -10.64
N GLY A 524 -2.26 -3.84 -10.19
CA GLY A 524 -2.31 -3.18 -8.90
C GLY A 524 -3.32 -3.81 -7.93
N ARG A 525 -3.92 -4.95 -8.27
CA ARG A 525 -4.94 -5.64 -7.48
C ARG A 525 -5.00 -7.13 -7.81
N PRO A 526 -5.50 -8.01 -6.93
CA PRO A 526 -5.84 -9.38 -7.32
C PRO A 526 -6.87 -9.43 -8.45
N LEU A 527 -6.55 -10.17 -9.52
CA LEU A 527 -7.41 -10.30 -10.69
C LEU A 527 -8.07 -11.69 -10.77
N ASP A 528 -9.19 -11.81 -11.50
CA ASP A 528 -9.73 -13.08 -11.98
C ASP A 528 -8.82 -13.61 -13.10
N LEU A 529 -7.94 -14.54 -12.75
CA LEU A 529 -6.91 -15.09 -13.63
C LEU A 529 -7.25 -16.45 -14.24
N ARG A 530 -8.51 -16.93 -14.16
CA ARG A 530 -8.87 -18.26 -14.65
C ARG A 530 -8.44 -18.52 -16.08
N ASP A 531 -8.64 -17.56 -16.97
CA ASP A 531 -8.27 -17.68 -18.38
C ASP A 531 -6.75 -17.64 -18.57
N VAL A 532 -6.04 -16.82 -17.81
CA VAL A 532 -4.57 -16.72 -17.84
C VAL A 532 -3.96 -18.06 -17.40
N VAL A 533 -4.37 -18.55 -16.24
CA VAL A 533 -3.85 -19.80 -15.64
C VAL A 533 -4.13 -21.01 -16.52
N SER A 534 -5.30 -21.04 -17.21
CA SER A 534 -5.67 -22.16 -18.08
C SER A 534 -4.87 -22.23 -19.38
N LYS A 535 -4.29 -21.12 -19.84
CA LYS A 535 -3.61 -20.99 -21.13
C LYS A 535 -2.08 -20.83 -21.04
N ALA A 536 -1.56 -20.53 -19.86
CA ALA A 536 -0.13 -20.34 -19.63
C ALA A 536 0.49 -21.54 -18.90
N LYS A 537 1.72 -21.97 -19.26
CA LYS A 537 2.52 -22.92 -18.49
C LYS A 537 3.15 -22.30 -17.25
N ALA A 538 3.49 -20.99 -17.31
CA ALA A 538 3.93 -20.26 -16.14
C ALA A 538 3.26 -18.88 -16.05
N VAL A 539 3.03 -18.43 -14.82
CA VAL A 539 2.50 -17.11 -14.51
C VAL A 539 3.36 -16.49 -13.42
N LEU A 540 4.04 -15.41 -13.75
CA LEU A 540 4.85 -14.60 -12.84
C LEU A 540 4.13 -13.28 -12.59
N GLU A 541 3.63 -13.10 -11.38
CA GLU A 541 3.04 -11.86 -10.88
C GLU A 541 4.16 -10.88 -10.54
N VAL A 542 4.17 -9.71 -11.18
CA VAL A 542 5.23 -8.71 -10.97
C VAL A 542 4.69 -7.39 -10.40
N TRP A 543 3.38 -7.28 -10.18
CA TRP A 543 2.71 -6.07 -9.71
C TRP A 543 3.00 -4.87 -10.64
N MET A 544 3.11 -3.65 -10.08
CA MET A 544 3.77 -2.51 -10.70
C MET A 544 5.15 -2.38 -10.07
N PRO A 545 6.22 -2.84 -10.76
CA PRO A 545 7.50 -3.15 -10.11
C PRO A 545 8.46 -1.96 -9.93
N GLY A 546 8.08 -0.76 -10.39
CA GLY A 546 8.88 0.45 -10.22
C GLY A 546 10.01 0.63 -11.23
N THR A 547 10.91 1.56 -10.91
CA THR A 547 11.98 2.07 -11.82
C THR A 547 12.87 0.96 -12.41
N GLU A 548 13.22 -0.04 -11.61
CA GLU A 548 14.12 -1.15 -11.99
C GLU A 548 13.37 -2.46 -12.29
N GLY A 549 12.05 -2.39 -12.45
CA GLY A 549 11.19 -3.55 -12.62
C GLY A 549 11.56 -4.44 -13.81
N ALA A 550 11.84 -3.87 -14.97
CA ALA A 550 12.21 -4.64 -16.15
C ALA A 550 13.53 -5.40 -15.96
N ASN A 551 14.52 -4.78 -15.31
CA ASN A 551 15.79 -5.44 -14.99
C ASN A 551 15.57 -6.62 -14.02
N ALA A 552 14.70 -6.44 -13.02
CA ALA A 552 14.33 -7.49 -12.07
C ALA A 552 13.56 -8.64 -12.74
N ILE A 553 12.66 -8.35 -13.70
CA ILE A 553 11.94 -9.36 -14.49
C ILE A 553 12.92 -10.21 -15.28
N ALA A 554 13.89 -9.60 -15.97
CA ALA A 554 14.90 -10.34 -16.69
C ALA A 554 15.77 -11.21 -15.76
N ASP A 555 16.13 -10.73 -14.55
CA ASP A 555 16.82 -11.52 -13.53
C ASP A 555 16.06 -12.81 -13.18
N VAL A 556 14.75 -12.69 -12.98
CA VAL A 556 13.91 -13.83 -12.58
C VAL A 556 13.67 -14.75 -13.76
N VAL A 557 13.24 -14.23 -14.92
CA VAL A 557 12.92 -15.05 -16.10
C VAL A 557 14.12 -15.89 -16.56
N PHE A 558 15.33 -15.35 -16.46
CA PHE A 558 16.55 -16.07 -16.82
C PHE A 558 17.26 -16.77 -15.65
N GLY A 559 16.66 -16.81 -14.47
CA GLY A 559 17.16 -17.58 -13.33
C GLY A 559 18.37 -16.99 -12.59
N ALA A 560 18.70 -15.71 -12.81
CA ALA A 560 19.68 -15.01 -11.98
C ALA A 560 19.18 -14.79 -10.55
N TYR A 561 17.86 -14.81 -10.35
CA TYR A 561 17.19 -14.78 -9.06
C TYR A 561 15.99 -15.72 -9.05
N ALA A 562 15.85 -16.55 -8.02
CA ALA A 562 14.69 -17.43 -7.85
C ALA A 562 13.54 -16.66 -7.15
N PRO A 563 12.30 -16.71 -7.69
CA PRO A 563 11.16 -16.05 -7.06
C PRO A 563 10.99 -16.49 -5.61
N SER A 564 10.72 -15.54 -4.72
CA SER A 564 10.56 -15.77 -3.28
C SER A 564 9.40 -14.98 -2.66
N GLY A 565 8.68 -14.20 -3.46
CA GLY A 565 7.50 -13.47 -3.03
C GLY A 565 6.33 -14.39 -2.69
N ARG A 566 5.43 -13.90 -1.83
CA ARG A 566 4.20 -14.59 -1.41
C ARG A 566 3.04 -13.63 -1.49
N LEU A 567 1.87 -14.12 -1.91
CA LEU A 567 0.66 -13.30 -2.00
C LEU A 567 0.23 -12.78 -0.62
N THR A 568 -0.03 -11.49 -0.53
CA THR A 568 -0.57 -10.83 0.66
C THR A 568 -2.06 -10.52 0.56
N MET A 569 -2.66 -10.91 -0.57
CA MET A 569 -4.10 -10.97 -0.79
C MET A 569 -4.46 -12.24 -1.52
N SER A 570 -5.61 -12.80 -1.15
CA SER A 570 -6.21 -13.93 -1.86
C SER A 570 -6.67 -13.49 -3.26
N PHE A 571 -6.25 -14.22 -4.30
CA PHE A 571 -6.74 -14.01 -5.67
C PHE A 571 -8.06 -14.72 -5.86
N PRO A 572 -9.17 -14.03 -6.19
CA PRO A 572 -10.47 -14.64 -6.31
C PRO A 572 -10.52 -15.64 -7.49
N TYR A 573 -11.27 -16.71 -7.34
CA TYR A 573 -11.60 -17.57 -8.48
C TYR A 573 -12.47 -16.80 -9.49
N SER A 574 -13.34 -15.91 -8.99
CA SER A 574 -14.22 -15.07 -9.79
C SER A 574 -14.55 -13.80 -9.01
N VAL A 575 -14.86 -12.71 -9.70
CA VAL A 575 -15.32 -11.47 -9.05
C VAL A 575 -16.55 -11.70 -8.14
N GLY A 576 -17.34 -12.74 -8.39
CA GLY A 576 -18.48 -13.11 -7.54
C GLY A 576 -18.10 -13.57 -6.12
N GLN A 577 -16.82 -13.92 -5.86
CA GLN A 577 -16.34 -14.24 -4.51
C GLN A 577 -15.95 -13.02 -3.68
N VAL A 578 -15.71 -11.89 -4.32
CA VAL A 578 -15.14 -10.69 -3.65
C VAL A 578 -16.18 -10.06 -2.71
N PRO A 579 -15.82 -9.73 -1.44
CA PRO A 579 -14.51 -9.92 -0.83
C PRO A 579 -14.22 -11.36 -0.45
N VAL A 580 -12.99 -11.85 -0.72
CA VAL A 580 -12.48 -13.15 -0.31
C VAL A 580 -11.12 -12.94 0.38
N HIS A 581 -10.95 -13.54 1.55
CA HIS A 581 -9.72 -13.45 2.35
C HIS A 581 -9.55 -14.70 3.21
N TYR A 582 -8.32 -15.03 3.58
CA TYR A 582 -8.01 -16.31 4.24
C TYR A 582 -8.54 -16.41 5.69
N ASN A 583 -8.61 -15.29 6.41
CA ASN A 583 -9.03 -15.20 7.81
C ASN A 583 -10.52 -14.97 7.96
N GLU A 584 -11.33 -15.79 7.25
CA GLU A 584 -12.78 -15.76 7.35
C GLU A 584 -13.25 -16.28 8.70
N TYR A 585 -14.41 -15.80 9.14
CA TYR A 585 -15.10 -16.39 10.30
C TYR A 585 -15.71 -17.75 9.98
N SER A 586 -15.63 -18.68 10.94
CA SER A 586 -16.35 -19.93 10.85
C SER A 586 -17.86 -19.69 10.78
N THR A 587 -18.56 -20.46 9.96
CA THR A 587 -20.03 -20.40 9.84
C THR A 587 -20.68 -21.57 10.57
N GLY A 588 -21.97 -21.46 10.89
CA GLY A 588 -22.73 -22.58 11.51
C GLY A 588 -22.88 -23.81 10.61
N ARG A 589 -22.60 -23.67 9.30
CA ARG A 589 -22.65 -24.77 8.31
C ARG A 589 -21.48 -24.67 7.33
N PRO A 590 -20.23 -24.83 7.80
CA PRO A 590 -19.06 -24.65 6.98
C PRO A 590 -19.04 -25.62 5.80
N HIS A 591 -18.45 -25.18 4.69
CA HIS A 591 -18.12 -26.06 3.59
C HIS A 591 -17.08 -27.08 4.06
N VAL A 592 -17.23 -28.31 3.60
CA VAL A 592 -16.28 -29.40 3.87
C VAL A 592 -15.69 -29.84 2.54
N PRO A 593 -14.38 -29.74 2.34
CA PRO A 593 -13.72 -30.17 1.11
C PRO A 593 -14.11 -31.63 0.75
N GLY A 594 -14.39 -31.86 -0.51
CA GLY A 594 -14.83 -33.17 -1.00
C GLY A 594 -16.31 -33.50 -0.74
N LYS A 595 -17.06 -32.66 -0.04
CA LYS A 595 -18.51 -32.80 0.17
C LYS A 595 -19.33 -31.75 -0.58
N ASP A 596 -18.92 -31.42 -1.80
CA ASP A 596 -19.56 -30.40 -2.63
C ASP A 596 -21.03 -30.67 -2.98
N LYS A 597 -21.46 -31.91 -2.88
CA LYS A 597 -22.86 -32.32 -3.08
C LYS A 597 -23.78 -32.01 -1.89
N ASP A 598 -23.23 -31.73 -0.71
CA ASP A 598 -24.03 -31.41 0.48
C ASP A 598 -24.75 -30.09 0.26
N ARG A 599 -26.08 -30.10 0.22
CA ARG A 599 -26.92 -28.97 -0.17
C ARG A 599 -26.93 -27.81 0.86
N PHE A 600 -26.95 -28.15 2.14
CA PHE A 600 -27.17 -27.18 3.23
C PHE A 600 -25.87 -26.74 3.88
N ARG A 601 -24.92 -26.28 3.07
CA ARG A 601 -23.61 -25.75 3.47
C ARG A 601 -23.41 -24.34 2.92
N SER A 602 -22.57 -23.55 3.57
CA SER A 602 -22.14 -22.23 3.10
C SER A 602 -21.18 -22.41 1.91
N LYS A 603 -21.72 -22.36 0.70
CA LYS A 603 -20.96 -22.57 -0.54
C LYS A 603 -21.63 -21.96 -1.76
N TYR A 604 -20.85 -21.71 -2.79
CA TYR A 604 -21.34 -21.41 -4.13
C TYR A 604 -21.84 -22.69 -4.84
N LEU A 605 -22.73 -22.53 -5.81
CA LEU A 605 -23.25 -23.65 -6.62
C LEU A 605 -22.43 -23.89 -7.89
N ASP A 606 -21.76 -22.86 -8.38
CA ASP A 606 -21.21 -22.76 -9.73
C ASP A 606 -19.69 -22.54 -9.75
N ILE A 607 -19.08 -22.19 -8.62
CA ILE A 607 -17.65 -21.98 -8.47
C ILE A 607 -17.15 -22.64 -7.17
N PRO A 608 -15.83 -22.91 -7.04
CA PRO A 608 -15.22 -23.32 -5.77
C PRO A 608 -15.40 -22.25 -4.68
N ASN A 609 -15.45 -22.67 -3.41
CA ASN A 609 -15.38 -21.72 -2.30
C ASN A 609 -13.96 -21.14 -2.11
N ALA A 610 -12.94 -21.97 -2.33
CA ALA A 610 -11.56 -21.52 -2.23
C ALA A 610 -11.24 -20.47 -3.28
N PRO A 611 -10.36 -19.49 -2.96
CA PRO A 611 -9.81 -18.57 -3.95
C PRO A 611 -8.99 -19.33 -5.01
N LEU A 612 -8.68 -18.69 -6.11
CA LEU A 612 -7.80 -19.26 -7.15
C LEU A 612 -6.37 -19.44 -6.61
N PHE A 613 -5.88 -18.44 -5.89
CA PHE A 613 -4.61 -18.51 -5.13
C PHE A 613 -4.85 -17.93 -3.74
N PRO A 614 -4.48 -18.66 -2.67
CA PRO A 614 -4.70 -18.21 -1.31
C PRO A 614 -3.64 -17.21 -0.83
N PHE A 615 -3.93 -16.54 0.28
CA PHE A 615 -2.94 -15.75 1.01
C PHE A 615 -1.71 -16.59 1.38
N GLY A 616 -0.53 -16.00 1.28
CA GLY A 616 0.75 -16.64 1.58
C GLY A 616 1.31 -17.50 0.45
N TYR A 617 0.53 -17.75 -0.61
CA TYR A 617 0.92 -18.62 -1.73
C TYR A 617 2.01 -18.00 -2.60
N GLY A 618 2.92 -18.85 -3.08
CA GLY A 618 3.93 -18.53 -4.09
C GLY A 618 4.87 -19.70 -4.29
N LEU A 619 5.32 -19.91 -5.52
CA LEU A 619 6.29 -20.95 -5.89
C LEU A 619 7.71 -20.36 -6.01
N GLY A 620 8.70 -21.23 -5.93
CA GLY A 620 10.08 -20.95 -6.30
C GLY A 620 10.54 -21.82 -7.46
N TYR A 621 11.84 -21.77 -7.78
CA TYR A 621 12.47 -22.69 -8.74
C TYR A 621 12.90 -24.02 -8.11
N THR A 622 12.69 -24.17 -6.82
CA THR A 622 12.96 -25.39 -6.04
C THR A 622 11.73 -25.81 -5.25
N SER A 623 11.78 -26.93 -4.59
CA SER A 623 10.70 -27.47 -3.76
C SER A 623 11.15 -27.62 -2.31
N PHE A 624 10.24 -27.40 -1.37
CA PHE A 624 10.50 -27.54 0.06
C PHE A 624 9.55 -28.57 0.67
N GLU A 625 10.04 -29.28 1.67
CA GLU A 625 9.26 -30.11 2.56
C GLU A 625 9.29 -29.50 3.97
N ILE A 626 8.13 -29.40 4.60
CA ILE A 626 7.96 -28.90 5.97
C ILE A 626 7.49 -30.07 6.82
N SER A 627 8.23 -30.39 7.89
CA SER A 627 7.88 -31.48 8.81
C SER A 627 6.63 -31.16 9.61
N ASP A 628 6.08 -32.18 10.29
CA ASP A 628 5.00 -32.01 11.26
C ASP A 628 5.35 -30.98 12.34
N VAL A 629 4.35 -30.23 12.79
CA VAL A 629 4.48 -29.25 13.88
C VAL A 629 4.77 -29.96 15.19
N THR A 630 5.77 -29.48 15.92
CA THR A 630 6.08 -29.95 17.27
C THR A 630 6.04 -28.79 18.26
N LEU A 631 5.47 -29.04 19.44
CA LEU A 631 5.43 -28.08 20.55
C LEU A 631 6.30 -28.56 21.68
N ASP A 632 7.03 -27.66 22.35
CA ASP A 632 7.81 -27.97 23.55
C ASP A 632 6.91 -28.17 24.80
N LYS A 633 5.70 -27.56 24.78
CA LYS A 633 4.66 -27.66 25.82
C LYS A 633 3.29 -27.63 25.18
N THR A 634 2.30 -28.20 25.87
CA THR A 634 0.89 -28.19 25.44
C THR A 634 0.00 -27.30 26.30
N GLU A 635 0.58 -26.60 27.30
CA GLU A 635 -0.12 -25.66 28.17
C GLU A 635 0.60 -24.30 28.15
N LEU A 636 -0.15 -23.23 27.87
CA LEU A 636 0.28 -21.85 27.92
C LEU A 636 -0.35 -21.18 29.15
N GLY A 637 0.45 -20.49 29.94
CA GLY A 637 0.01 -19.62 31.03
C GLY A 637 0.29 -18.17 30.71
N MET A 638 -0.13 -17.25 31.60
CA MET A 638 0.01 -15.80 31.41
C MET A 638 1.48 -15.33 31.29
N GLU A 639 2.40 -16.00 31.97
CA GLU A 639 3.82 -15.62 32.06
C GLU A 639 4.74 -16.57 31.25
N ASN A 640 4.17 -17.56 30.56
CA ASN A 640 4.91 -18.61 29.88
C ASN A 640 4.86 -18.40 28.36
N GLU A 641 5.73 -19.12 27.67
CA GLU A 641 5.79 -19.20 26.23
C GLU A 641 5.73 -20.67 25.78
N ILE A 642 5.18 -20.92 24.61
CA ILE A 642 5.27 -22.19 23.88
C ILE A 642 6.16 -21.98 22.67
N LYS A 643 7.08 -22.93 22.42
CA LYS A 643 7.86 -22.98 21.20
C LYS A 643 7.26 -23.99 20.24
N ALA A 644 6.77 -23.47 19.11
CA ALA A 644 6.31 -24.27 17.99
C ALA A 644 7.42 -24.37 16.95
N SER A 645 7.73 -25.58 16.47
CA SER A 645 8.82 -25.77 15.52
C SER A 645 8.50 -26.78 14.43
N VAL A 646 9.13 -26.55 13.27
CA VAL A 646 9.18 -27.46 12.13
C VAL A 646 10.60 -27.55 11.58
N THR A 647 10.91 -28.59 10.81
CA THR A 647 12.12 -28.66 9.99
C THR A 647 11.74 -28.40 8.54
N VAL A 648 12.41 -27.47 7.89
CA VAL A 648 12.25 -27.15 6.48
C VAL A 648 13.44 -27.72 5.71
N LYS A 649 13.17 -28.44 4.63
CA LYS A 649 14.19 -29.07 3.78
C LYS A 649 14.00 -28.66 2.33
N ASN A 650 15.06 -28.23 1.67
CA ASN A 650 15.06 -28.06 0.22
C ASN A 650 15.21 -29.42 -0.46
N THR A 651 14.14 -29.89 -1.11
CA THR A 651 14.06 -31.20 -1.80
C THR A 651 14.30 -31.10 -3.30
N GLY A 652 14.52 -29.88 -3.83
CA GLY A 652 14.78 -29.66 -5.26
C GLY A 652 16.28 -29.53 -5.58
N ASP A 653 16.56 -29.10 -6.81
CA ASP A 653 17.90 -29.13 -7.41
C ASP A 653 18.60 -27.76 -7.39
N THR A 654 17.93 -26.71 -6.95
CA THR A 654 18.45 -25.34 -6.91
C THR A 654 18.30 -24.74 -5.52
N ALA A 655 19.13 -23.74 -5.19
CA ALA A 655 18.92 -22.94 -3.99
C ALA A 655 17.63 -22.14 -4.07
N GLY A 656 16.95 -21.95 -2.96
CA GLY A 656 15.72 -21.16 -2.92
C GLY A 656 15.39 -20.67 -1.51
N THR A 657 14.41 -19.79 -1.45
CA THR A 657 13.92 -19.20 -0.21
C THR A 657 12.47 -19.60 0.03
N GLU A 658 12.17 -20.16 1.19
CA GLU A 658 10.80 -20.44 1.64
C GLU A 658 10.39 -19.44 2.73
N THR A 659 9.11 -19.05 2.71
CA THR A 659 8.48 -18.26 3.77
C THR A 659 7.60 -19.17 4.62
N VAL A 660 8.11 -19.58 5.77
CA VAL A 660 7.41 -20.43 6.72
C VAL A 660 6.49 -19.56 7.55
N GLN A 661 5.18 -19.84 7.52
CA GLN A 661 4.12 -19.02 8.10
C GLN A 661 3.46 -19.76 9.26
N LEU A 662 3.29 -19.07 10.39
CA LEU A 662 2.59 -19.59 11.57
C LEU A 662 1.22 -18.92 11.68
N TYR A 663 0.19 -19.76 11.79
CA TYR A 663 -1.19 -19.33 12.00
C TYR A 663 -1.75 -19.92 13.30
N ILE A 664 -2.68 -19.20 13.93
CA ILE A 664 -3.39 -19.66 15.12
C ILE A 664 -4.90 -19.60 14.86
N HIS A 665 -5.61 -20.62 15.37
CA HIS A 665 -7.06 -20.67 15.47
C HIS A 665 -7.47 -20.85 16.91
N ASP A 666 -8.34 -19.97 17.43
CA ASP A 666 -9.05 -20.14 18.69
C ASP A 666 -10.31 -20.97 18.43
N VAL A 667 -10.32 -22.18 18.97
CA VAL A 667 -11.37 -23.19 18.65
C VAL A 667 -12.74 -22.78 19.19
N ALA A 668 -12.78 -22.09 20.35
CA ALA A 668 -14.02 -21.64 20.97
C ALA A 668 -13.79 -20.46 21.91
N ALA A 669 -14.35 -19.33 21.57
CA ALA A 669 -14.26 -18.08 22.31
C ALA A 669 -15.63 -17.46 22.53
N SER A 670 -15.69 -16.38 23.33
CA SER A 670 -16.94 -15.61 23.59
C SER A 670 -17.52 -14.96 22.33
N VAL A 671 -16.70 -14.76 21.29
CA VAL A 671 -17.11 -14.33 19.95
C VAL A 671 -16.54 -15.27 18.89
N VAL A 672 -17.18 -15.35 17.72
CA VAL A 672 -16.67 -16.19 16.61
C VAL A 672 -15.30 -15.67 16.18
N ARG A 673 -14.29 -16.57 16.16
CA ARG A 673 -12.95 -16.22 15.73
C ARG A 673 -12.69 -16.66 14.29
N PRO A 674 -11.71 -16.03 13.60
CA PRO A 674 -11.26 -16.49 12.29
C PRO A 674 -10.78 -17.93 12.29
N VAL A 675 -10.97 -18.61 11.16
CA VAL A 675 -10.49 -20.00 10.98
C VAL A 675 -8.97 -20.09 11.08
N LYS A 676 -8.25 -19.04 10.76
CA LYS A 676 -6.80 -18.87 10.90
C LYS A 676 -6.43 -17.41 10.98
N GLU A 677 -5.42 -17.08 11.76
CA GLU A 677 -4.83 -15.73 11.86
C GLU A 677 -3.31 -15.86 11.80
N LEU A 678 -2.65 -15.18 10.87
CA LEU A 678 -1.19 -15.11 10.81
C LEU A 678 -0.68 -14.42 12.09
N LYS A 679 0.27 -15.06 12.77
CA LYS A 679 0.88 -14.54 14.00
C LYS A 679 2.39 -14.37 13.91
N ASP A 680 3.05 -15.13 13.02
CA ASP A 680 4.49 -14.99 12.77
C ASP A 680 4.88 -15.62 11.42
N PHE A 681 6.04 -15.29 10.91
CA PHE A 681 6.63 -15.91 9.72
C PHE A 681 8.17 -15.83 9.77
N ARG A 682 8.84 -16.74 9.05
CA ARG A 682 10.29 -16.75 8.90
C ARG A 682 10.66 -17.09 7.46
N LYS A 683 11.62 -16.36 6.91
CA LYS A 683 12.21 -16.69 5.61
C LYS A 683 13.49 -17.50 5.82
N VAL A 684 13.59 -18.63 5.13
CA VAL A 684 14.78 -19.50 5.16
C VAL A 684 15.28 -19.74 3.75
N THR A 685 16.58 -19.53 3.54
CA THR A 685 17.24 -19.77 2.26
C THR A 685 18.12 -21.01 2.38
N LEU A 686 17.83 -22.05 1.58
CA LEU A 686 18.47 -23.35 1.67
C LEU A 686 19.07 -23.78 0.34
N GLN A 687 20.26 -24.40 0.40
CA GLN A 687 20.88 -25.08 -0.73
C GLN A 687 20.15 -26.41 -1.02
N PRO A 688 20.33 -27.03 -2.20
CA PRO A 688 19.79 -28.35 -2.48
C PRO A 688 20.17 -29.39 -1.41
N GLY A 689 19.15 -30.06 -0.85
CA GLY A 689 19.30 -31.06 0.20
C GLY A 689 19.55 -30.50 1.62
N GLU A 690 19.73 -29.21 1.77
CA GLU A 690 19.90 -28.56 3.08
C GLU A 690 18.59 -28.55 3.84
N GLU A 691 18.68 -28.66 5.17
CA GLU A 691 17.54 -28.56 6.08
C GLU A 691 17.84 -27.62 7.24
N GLN A 692 16.80 -26.93 7.74
CA GLN A 692 16.90 -26.01 8.87
C GLN A 692 15.68 -26.15 9.78
N LYS A 693 15.94 -26.19 11.10
CA LYS A 693 14.87 -26.06 12.09
C LYS A 693 14.40 -24.60 12.14
N VAL A 694 13.10 -24.38 12.01
CA VAL A 694 12.43 -23.10 12.20
C VAL A 694 11.61 -23.15 13.48
N GLU A 695 11.79 -22.16 14.33
CA GLU A 695 11.14 -22.08 15.64
C GLU A 695 10.40 -20.75 15.79
N PHE A 696 9.19 -20.81 16.31
CA PHE A 696 8.32 -19.68 16.64
C PHE A 696 8.02 -19.70 18.13
N THR A 697 7.82 -18.52 18.70
CA THR A 697 7.45 -18.36 20.11
C THR A 697 6.00 -17.85 20.15
N ILE A 698 5.15 -18.53 20.92
CA ILE A 698 3.75 -18.16 21.13
C ILE A 698 3.59 -17.75 22.60
N ASN A 699 3.07 -16.55 22.82
CA ASN A 699 2.74 -16.04 24.15
C ASN A 699 1.26 -15.61 24.23
N GLU A 700 0.78 -15.38 25.44
CA GLU A 700 -0.64 -15.04 25.70
C GLU A 700 -1.09 -13.78 24.95
N LYS A 701 -0.21 -12.78 24.76
CA LYS A 701 -0.58 -11.50 24.14
C LYS A 701 -1.00 -11.65 22.67
N GLU A 702 -0.45 -12.64 21.96
CA GLU A 702 -0.79 -12.93 20.57
C GLU A 702 -2.19 -13.55 20.43
N LEU A 703 -2.77 -14.04 21.54
CA LEU A 703 -4.09 -14.66 21.56
C LEU A 703 -5.21 -13.70 21.96
N ARG A 704 -4.88 -12.42 22.21
CA ARG A 704 -5.87 -11.41 22.62
C ARG A 704 -6.73 -10.96 21.44
N PHE A 705 -8.00 -10.70 21.74
CA PHE A 705 -8.99 -10.20 20.80
C PHE A 705 -10.06 -9.39 21.55
N LEU A 706 -10.93 -8.69 20.81
CA LEU A 706 -12.07 -8.00 21.43
C LEU A 706 -13.14 -9.02 21.83
N THR A 707 -13.30 -9.24 23.14
CA THR A 707 -14.29 -10.18 23.70
C THR A 707 -15.72 -9.63 23.63
N GLU A 708 -16.72 -10.46 23.94
CA GLU A 708 -18.13 -10.02 24.03
C GLU A 708 -18.37 -8.88 25.04
N ASN A 709 -17.46 -8.72 26.01
CA ASN A 709 -17.50 -7.67 27.02
C ASN A 709 -16.76 -6.38 26.61
N GLU A 710 -16.43 -6.25 25.33
CA GLU A 710 -15.69 -5.11 24.75
C GLU A 710 -14.32 -4.86 25.40
N ARG A 711 -13.63 -5.93 25.83
CA ARG A 711 -12.26 -5.89 26.36
C ARG A 711 -11.30 -6.64 25.46
N VAL A 712 -10.11 -6.09 25.31
CA VAL A 712 -9.02 -6.76 24.57
C VAL A 712 -8.29 -7.68 25.53
N GLU A 713 -8.65 -8.95 25.53
CA GLU A 713 -8.06 -9.99 26.39
C GLU A 713 -8.11 -11.36 25.71
N SER A 714 -7.30 -12.31 26.20
CA SER A 714 -7.37 -13.71 25.80
C SER A 714 -8.39 -14.46 26.64
N GLU A 715 -8.82 -15.65 26.24
CA GLU A 715 -9.73 -16.52 27.00
C GLU A 715 -9.12 -17.91 27.19
N ASN A 716 -9.48 -18.59 28.30
CA ASN A 716 -9.09 -19.98 28.51
C ASN A 716 -9.72 -20.86 27.43
N GLY A 717 -8.96 -21.73 26.82
CA GLY A 717 -9.49 -22.59 25.76
C GLY A 717 -8.43 -23.39 25.03
N VAL A 718 -8.88 -24.12 24.04
CA VAL A 718 -8.05 -24.89 23.11
C VAL A 718 -7.73 -24.02 21.89
N PHE A 719 -6.47 -24.02 21.54
CA PHE A 719 -5.96 -23.35 20.34
C PHE A 719 -5.27 -24.35 19.40
N GLU A 720 -5.45 -24.15 18.11
CA GLU A 720 -4.70 -24.86 17.08
C GLU A 720 -3.63 -23.96 16.51
N VAL A 721 -2.41 -24.43 16.41
CA VAL A 721 -1.31 -23.76 15.72
C VAL A 721 -0.96 -24.48 14.45
N PHE A 722 -0.94 -23.76 13.33
CA PHE A 722 -0.62 -24.29 12.01
C PHE A 722 0.70 -23.69 11.52
N ILE A 723 1.56 -24.52 10.90
CA ILE A 723 2.80 -24.03 10.28
C ILE A 723 2.91 -24.62 8.87
N GLY A 724 3.09 -23.76 7.88
CA GLY A 724 3.20 -24.15 6.48
C GLY A 724 3.71 -23.04 5.57
N SER A 725 3.59 -23.26 4.27
CA SER A 725 4.03 -22.30 3.23
C SER A 725 2.97 -21.27 2.85
N ASP A 726 1.69 -21.51 3.19
CA ASP A 726 0.58 -20.59 2.93
C ASP A 726 -0.61 -20.87 3.87
N SER A 727 -1.67 -20.09 3.76
CA SER A 727 -2.86 -20.15 4.63
C SER A 727 -3.69 -21.43 4.50
N THR A 728 -3.46 -22.26 3.48
CA THR A 728 -4.21 -23.53 3.29
C THR A 728 -3.62 -24.69 4.08
N THR A 729 -2.46 -24.50 4.74
CA THR A 729 -1.78 -25.57 5.49
C THR A 729 -2.70 -26.22 6.51
N GLU A 730 -2.68 -27.56 6.54
CA GLU A 730 -3.37 -28.38 7.55
C GLU A 730 -2.38 -29.02 8.54
N ASN A 731 -1.08 -28.68 8.46
CA ASN A 731 -0.04 -29.14 9.35
C ASN A 731 -0.14 -28.41 10.69
N LYS A 732 -0.70 -29.07 11.72
CA LYS A 732 -1.08 -28.43 12.98
C LYS A 732 -0.75 -29.24 14.24
N ALA A 733 -0.73 -28.53 15.36
CA ALA A 733 -0.71 -29.08 16.71
C ALA A 733 -1.68 -28.28 17.60
N GLU A 734 -2.02 -28.82 18.77
CA GLU A 734 -2.96 -28.20 19.72
C GLU A 734 -2.28 -27.85 21.03
N PHE A 735 -2.70 -26.75 21.63
CA PHE A 735 -2.34 -26.35 22.99
C PHE A 735 -3.52 -25.72 23.72
N VAL A 736 -3.41 -25.59 25.05
CA VAL A 736 -4.46 -25.03 25.91
C VAL A 736 -3.91 -23.80 26.64
N LEU A 737 -4.63 -22.68 26.54
CA LEU A 737 -4.39 -21.53 27.41
C LEU A 737 -5.10 -21.75 28.75
N LYS A 738 -4.35 -21.62 29.86
CA LYS A 738 -4.85 -21.64 31.25
C LYS A 738 -4.37 -20.39 31.98
N LYS A 739 -5.30 -19.49 32.29
CA LYS A 739 -5.05 -18.28 33.09
C LYS A 739 -5.06 -18.59 34.58
#